data_c36a941b462bae82ceb4a3c688908502
#
_entry.id   c36a941b462bae82ceb4a3c688908502
#
_cell.length_a   1.000
_cell.length_b   1.000
_cell.length_c   1.000
_cell.angle_alpha   90.00
_cell.angle_beta   90.00
_cell.angle_gamma   90.00
#
_symmetry.space_group_name_H-M   'P 1'
#
loop_
_entity.id
_entity.type
_entity.pdbx_description
1 polymer ?
#
loop_
_entity_poly.entity_id
_entity_poly.type
_entity_poly.pdbx_seq_one_letter_code
_entity_poly.pdbx_strand_id
1 'polypeptide(L)'
;MSANIKDAQPRLDRRQFIVAGATVAGAWVLGIPGPSAVASENGDDRHLGFFIEIRPDGRIIIGSNQPEIGQGVRTALPMLVAEELDVDWDDVSVTPMPLGIVKTSDGYTWKYGGQGVGGSTGLTENWRYMREVGAAARLQLIQAAANRWGVAADSCTTELGYVVCPTLGERLSYSELVSEAAALGMPEASPPLKDVAAYRIVGKKHNTIDARDIVTGIAKYGIDTQQPDMRFAVIARSPYLNGKPKSFDDAAARKIDGVLDVFEIEGPAPGEPYHILASGVAVVAESTWAAISGRKALKVDWDKGPNASDNSESFWAENARMLEGRGQIVVDDGDFDAAMAGADKILTRRYEVPFVNHAPLEPQNCYAFVEEDRCHIIAPTQMPSGASRSAAWATGLERDKIRVDFTRVGGGFGRRLTNDYVAEAALISKKTGWPIKLQWTREDDVKNDFYRPAGTHELRAGTDASGQIIAWTQRLASASKYFRRPNMPAENLWQAELYSDDFPRGIVNNLRLEYFHNAIGIPRGSWRAPAHTVNAFVVQSFIDEIAHETGQDPVQLRIDLFGEERQMDYSNHGGPTFNPGRLTRLTKFVAERIDYPRKRPQGSGVGIAAHFTFGGYAAHAIEVTVNNGNLSIERIVAAIDCGYAVHPNAVEAQLQGGTIDGISTALGLEITVKNGQIQQSNFDDYPLARIATYPSRFEAHILPYDENPTGVGEMGIPSSAPALTNAIFAATGKRIRRLPIKDQLKA
;
A
#
# COMPACT_ATOMS: atom_id res chain seq x y z
N MET A 1 17.77 17.13 -8.29
CA MET A 1 18.41 15.79 -8.46
C MET A 1 17.65 14.85 -7.54
N SER A 2 16.69 14.11 -8.10
CA SER A 2 15.98 13.07 -7.36
C SER A 2 16.99 11.99 -7.00
N ALA A 3 17.46 12.00 -5.75
CA ALA A 3 18.11 10.83 -5.19
C ALA A 3 17.07 9.70 -5.23
N ASN A 4 17.15 8.89 -6.27
CA ASN A 4 16.47 7.62 -6.38
C ASN A 4 16.71 6.86 -5.07
N ILE A 5 15.70 6.86 -4.20
CA ILE A 5 15.54 5.81 -3.22
C ILE A 5 14.87 4.64 -3.94
N LYS A 6 15.51 4.22 -4.95
CA LYS A 6 15.68 2.83 -5.25
C LYS A 6 16.78 2.39 -4.29
N ASP A 7 16.45 1.63 -3.22
CA ASP A 7 17.28 0.46 -3.02
C ASP A 7 17.47 -0.01 -4.45
N ALA A 8 18.65 0.14 -4.97
CA ALA A 8 18.92 -0.21 -6.35
C ALA A 8 18.45 -1.65 -6.49
N GLN A 9 17.21 -1.83 -6.94
CA GLN A 9 16.84 -3.07 -7.57
C GLN A 9 17.80 -3.07 -8.74
N PRO A 10 18.80 -3.94 -8.79
CA PRO A 10 19.57 -4.11 -9.99
C PRO A 10 18.51 -4.41 -11.04
N ARG A 11 18.31 -3.49 -11.99
CA ARG A 11 17.70 -3.85 -13.25
C ARG A 11 18.60 -4.95 -13.76
N LEU A 12 18.14 -6.20 -13.63
CA LEU A 12 18.81 -7.35 -14.18
C LEU A 12 19.00 -7.02 -15.66
N ASP A 13 20.26 -6.83 -16.05
CA ASP A 13 20.62 -6.68 -17.46
C ASP A 13 20.06 -7.93 -18.15
N ARG A 14 19.52 -7.78 -19.37
CA ARG A 14 19.02 -8.89 -20.19
C ARG A 14 19.98 -10.07 -20.25
N ARG A 15 21.29 -9.85 -20.08
CA ARG A 15 22.34 -10.88 -20.03
C ARG A 15 22.43 -11.63 -18.70
N GLN A 16 21.99 -11.04 -17.59
CA GLN A 16 21.93 -11.72 -16.29
C GLN A 16 20.70 -12.64 -16.17
N PHE A 17 19.67 -12.43 -17.01
CA PHE A 17 18.53 -13.29 -17.17
C PHE A 17 18.87 -14.67 -17.80
N ILE A 18 19.99 -14.80 -18.46
CA ILE A 18 20.35 -15.92 -19.36
C ILE A 18 21.43 -16.86 -18.78
N VAL A 19 21.88 -16.68 -17.56
CA VAL A 19 22.85 -17.63 -16.99
C VAL A 19 22.10 -18.68 -16.15
N ALA A 20 21.68 -19.75 -16.81
CA ALA A 20 21.24 -20.96 -16.16
C ALA A 20 22.44 -21.74 -15.65
N GLY A 21 22.66 -21.78 -14.36
CA GLY A 21 23.60 -22.67 -13.72
C GLY A 21 22.92 -24.03 -13.47
N ALA A 22 23.31 -25.07 -14.19
CA ALA A 22 23.01 -26.44 -13.82
C ALA A 22 23.81 -26.82 -12.59
N THR A 23 23.21 -27.45 -11.60
CA THR A 23 23.52 -28.71 -10.96
C THR A 23 23.07 -28.76 -9.50
N VAL A 24 22.34 -29.70 -9.13
CA VAL A 24 22.50 -30.92 -8.34
C VAL A 24 21.10 -31.50 -8.07
N ALA A 25 20.91 -32.75 -8.49
CA ALA A 25 19.74 -33.59 -8.19
C ALA A 25 18.36 -33.02 -8.61
N GLY A 26 18.10 -32.98 -9.92
CA GLY A 26 16.73 -33.19 -10.46
C GLY A 26 15.73 -32.04 -10.39
N ALA A 27 16.09 -30.85 -9.95
CA ALA A 27 15.20 -29.70 -9.97
C ALA A 27 15.74 -28.60 -10.88
N TRP A 28 15.03 -28.33 -11.96
CA TRP A 28 15.30 -27.21 -12.88
C TRP A 28 14.43 -26.04 -12.52
N VAL A 29 14.99 -24.86 -12.62
CA VAL A 29 14.43 -23.65 -12.09
C VAL A 29 14.41 -22.58 -13.17
N LEU A 30 13.22 -22.12 -13.55
CA LEU A 30 12.98 -20.99 -14.42
C LEU A 30 13.15 -19.66 -13.67
N GLY A 31 14.15 -18.89 -14.04
CA GLY A 31 14.32 -17.49 -13.65
C GLY A 31 15.22 -17.22 -12.45
N ILE A 32 16.50 -17.01 -12.71
CA ILE A 32 17.61 -16.51 -11.90
C ILE A 32 18.53 -17.59 -11.32
N PRO A 33 19.84 -17.51 -11.58
CA PRO A 33 20.82 -18.45 -11.04
C PRO A 33 21.09 -18.16 -9.55
N GLY A 34 20.87 -19.15 -8.72
CA GLY A 34 21.25 -19.16 -7.32
C GLY A 34 21.47 -20.60 -6.84
N PRO A 35 22.41 -20.87 -5.92
CA PRO A 35 22.73 -22.19 -5.49
C PRO A 35 21.61 -22.76 -4.61
N SER A 36 21.29 -24.03 -4.88
CA SER A 36 20.47 -24.95 -4.09
C SER A 36 18.96 -24.80 -4.22
N ALA A 37 18.38 -25.62 -5.10
CA ALA A 37 17.00 -26.04 -4.98
C ALA A 37 16.81 -26.73 -3.63
N VAL A 38 15.80 -26.29 -2.87
CA VAL A 38 15.28 -27.10 -1.76
C VAL A 38 14.60 -28.30 -2.41
N ALA A 39 15.21 -29.47 -2.31
CA ALA A 39 14.56 -30.71 -2.68
C ALA A 39 13.31 -30.86 -1.80
N SER A 40 12.16 -31.11 -2.42
CA SER A 40 10.98 -31.63 -1.71
C SER A 40 11.35 -32.99 -1.09
N GLU A 41 10.95 -33.24 0.14
CA GLU A 41 11.22 -34.47 0.83
C GLU A 41 10.49 -35.71 0.23
N ASN A 42 9.61 -35.46 -0.76
CA ASN A 42 8.86 -36.51 -1.47
C ASN A 42 9.23 -36.48 -2.94
N GLY A 43 10.13 -37.33 -3.37
CA GLY A 43 10.82 -37.43 -4.66
C GLY A 43 10.01 -37.51 -5.96
N ASP A 44 8.82 -36.90 -6.05
CA ASP A 44 7.93 -36.95 -7.22
C ASP A 44 7.46 -35.54 -7.70
N ASP A 45 8.09 -34.45 -7.25
CA ASP A 45 7.73 -33.10 -7.61
C ASP A 45 8.39 -32.66 -8.94
N ARG A 46 7.56 -32.35 -9.93
CA ARG A 46 7.96 -31.96 -11.29
C ARG A 46 7.74 -30.46 -11.49
N HIS A 47 8.82 -29.67 -11.47
CA HIS A 47 8.77 -28.22 -11.56
C HIS A 47 9.16 -27.66 -12.93
N LEU A 48 8.38 -26.74 -13.46
CA LEU A 48 8.76 -25.81 -14.53
C LEU A 48 9.10 -24.45 -13.92
N GLY A 49 10.35 -24.30 -13.48
CA GLY A 49 10.82 -23.08 -12.86
C GLY A 49 10.42 -22.90 -11.39
N PHE A 50 10.76 -21.72 -10.81
CA PHE A 50 10.46 -21.42 -9.41
C PHE A 50 8.98 -21.21 -9.14
N PHE A 51 8.23 -20.81 -10.17
CA PHE A 51 6.87 -20.34 -10.02
C PHE A 51 5.81 -21.35 -10.43
N ILE A 52 6.20 -22.46 -11.12
CA ILE A 52 5.24 -23.39 -11.69
C ILE A 52 5.62 -24.82 -11.32
N GLU A 53 4.72 -25.49 -10.61
CA GLU A 53 4.75 -26.93 -10.34
C GLU A 53 3.56 -27.57 -11.06
N ILE A 54 3.81 -28.62 -11.83
CA ILE A 54 2.77 -29.40 -12.50
C ILE A 54 2.75 -30.79 -11.89
N ARG A 55 1.63 -31.17 -11.29
CA ARG A 55 1.48 -32.45 -10.59
C ARG A 55 1.01 -33.57 -11.52
N PRO A 56 1.29 -34.84 -11.16
CA PRO A 56 0.83 -35.98 -11.94
C PRO A 56 -0.70 -36.06 -12.10
N ASP A 57 -1.44 -35.50 -11.15
CA ASP A 57 -2.92 -35.42 -11.18
C ASP A 57 -3.46 -34.25 -12.04
N GLY A 58 -2.60 -33.52 -12.73
CA GLY A 58 -2.94 -32.39 -13.60
C GLY A 58 -3.05 -31.04 -12.90
N ARG A 59 -2.99 -30.99 -11.56
CA ARG A 59 -3.04 -29.72 -10.84
C ARG A 59 -1.79 -28.88 -11.12
N ILE A 60 -2.02 -27.58 -11.26
CA ILE A 60 -0.98 -26.57 -11.48
C ILE A 60 -0.84 -25.73 -10.21
N ILE A 61 0.35 -25.69 -9.62
CA ILE A 61 0.64 -24.82 -8.48
C ILE A 61 1.49 -23.66 -8.96
N ILE A 62 1.00 -22.42 -8.77
CA ILE A 62 1.71 -21.20 -9.16
C ILE A 62 2.19 -20.46 -7.91
N GLY A 63 3.46 -20.10 -7.88
CA GLY A 63 4.07 -19.31 -6.81
C GLY A 63 3.65 -17.85 -6.89
N SER A 64 3.23 -17.28 -5.76
CA SER A 64 3.00 -15.84 -5.61
C SER A 64 4.13 -15.22 -4.79
N ASN A 65 4.86 -14.27 -5.37
CA ASN A 65 6.02 -13.63 -4.76
C ASN A 65 5.70 -12.32 -4.04
N GLN A 66 4.44 -11.86 -4.05
CA GLN A 66 4.05 -10.60 -3.43
C GLN A 66 3.18 -10.83 -2.18
N PRO A 67 3.38 -10.05 -1.10
CA PRO A 67 2.52 -10.10 0.08
C PRO A 67 1.06 -9.77 -0.24
N GLU A 68 0.14 -10.60 0.28
CA GLU A 68 -1.30 -10.37 0.19
C GLU A 68 -1.80 -9.62 1.43
N ILE A 69 -2.27 -8.40 1.23
CA ILE A 69 -2.78 -7.50 2.28
C ILE A 69 -4.28 -7.17 2.11
N GLY A 70 -4.98 -7.92 1.24
CA GLY A 70 -6.37 -7.70 0.86
C GLY A 70 -6.55 -7.01 -0.50
N GLN A 71 -5.45 -6.76 -1.24
CA GLN A 71 -5.50 -6.10 -2.55
C GLN A 71 -5.71 -7.07 -3.73
N GLY A 72 -5.65 -8.40 -3.49
CA GLY A 72 -5.92 -9.42 -4.50
C GLY A 72 -4.73 -9.81 -5.38
N VAL A 73 -3.51 -9.38 -5.06
CA VAL A 73 -2.30 -9.68 -5.83
C VAL A 73 -1.99 -11.18 -5.87
N ARG A 74 -2.35 -11.91 -4.80
CA ARG A 74 -2.23 -13.37 -4.73
C ARG A 74 -3.08 -14.10 -5.78
N THR A 75 -4.10 -13.46 -6.32
CA THR A 75 -4.91 -13.96 -7.44
C THR A 75 -4.42 -13.37 -8.76
N ALA A 76 -4.24 -12.06 -8.83
CA ALA A 76 -3.94 -11.35 -10.07
C ALA A 76 -2.60 -11.78 -10.71
N LEU A 77 -1.53 -11.96 -9.94
CA LEU A 77 -0.24 -12.38 -10.50
C LEU A 77 -0.26 -13.82 -11.04
N PRO A 78 -0.79 -14.83 -10.32
CA PRO A 78 -0.97 -16.17 -10.87
C PRO A 78 -1.88 -16.22 -12.09
N MET A 79 -2.90 -15.34 -12.21
CA MET A 79 -3.72 -15.26 -13.44
C MET A 79 -2.87 -14.94 -14.67
N LEU A 80 -1.84 -14.09 -14.55
CA LEU A 80 -0.93 -13.77 -15.65
C LEU A 80 -0.13 -14.98 -16.11
N VAL A 81 0.36 -15.77 -15.15
CA VAL A 81 1.10 -17.02 -15.44
C VAL A 81 0.18 -18.04 -16.06
N ALA A 82 -1.01 -18.26 -15.49
CA ALA A 82 -1.99 -19.23 -15.98
C ALA A 82 -2.49 -18.89 -17.38
N GLU A 83 -2.74 -17.60 -17.67
CA GLU A 83 -3.12 -17.13 -19.00
C GLU A 83 -2.07 -17.49 -20.05
N GLU A 84 -0.82 -17.15 -19.80
CA GLU A 84 0.27 -17.38 -20.75
C GLU A 84 0.68 -18.85 -20.83
N LEU A 85 0.54 -19.61 -19.73
CA LEU A 85 0.72 -21.07 -19.69
C LEU A 85 -0.37 -21.83 -20.42
N ASP A 86 -1.53 -21.19 -20.62
CA ASP A 86 -2.70 -21.74 -21.32
C ASP A 86 -3.36 -22.92 -20.59
N VAL A 87 -3.61 -22.75 -19.30
CA VAL A 87 -4.26 -23.76 -18.44
C VAL A 87 -5.68 -23.38 -18.07
N ASP A 88 -6.46 -24.33 -17.56
CA ASP A 88 -7.74 -24.02 -16.93
C ASP A 88 -7.51 -23.38 -15.55
N TRP A 89 -8.18 -22.26 -15.29
CA TRP A 89 -8.06 -21.55 -14.01
C TRP A 89 -8.56 -22.39 -12.84
N ASP A 90 -9.50 -23.29 -13.05
CA ASP A 90 -10.04 -24.15 -12.00
C ASP A 90 -9.05 -25.25 -11.54
N ASP A 91 -8.03 -25.55 -12.36
CA ASP A 91 -6.93 -26.47 -12.02
C ASP A 91 -5.78 -25.79 -11.28
N VAL A 92 -5.84 -24.46 -11.11
CA VAL A 92 -4.76 -23.67 -10.50
C VAL A 92 -4.90 -23.58 -8.99
N SER A 93 -3.80 -23.83 -8.30
CA SER A 93 -3.60 -23.51 -6.88
C SER A 93 -2.45 -22.54 -6.70
N VAL A 94 -2.43 -21.78 -5.61
CA VAL A 94 -1.42 -20.74 -5.37
C VAL A 94 -0.69 -20.97 -4.04
N THR A 95 0.64 -20.92 -4.09
CA THR A 95 1.50 -21.01 -2.90
C THR A 95 2.28 -19.69 -2.70
N PRO A 96 2.47 -19.21 -1.45
CA PRO A 96 3.37 -18.09 -1.20
C PRO A 96 4.83 -18.52 -1.40
N MET A 97 5.62 -17.65 -2.03
CA MET A 97 7.06 -17.84 -2.15
C MET A 97 7.78 -17.25 -0.94
N PRO A 98 8.75 -17.93 -0.34
CA PRO A 98 9.54 -17.36 0.74
C PRO A 98 10.42 -16.21 0.22
N LEU A 99 10.93 -15.35 1.13
CA LEU A 99 11.95 -14.38 0.77
C LEU A 99 13.28 -15.13 0.53
N GLY A 100 13.60 -15.37 -0.72
CA GLY A 100 14.85 -16.03 -1.12
C GLY A 100 16.00 -15.03 -1.17
N ILE A 101 16.73 -14.86 -0.06
CA ILE A 101 17.88 -13.97 0.02
C ILE A 101 19.13 -14.70 -0.44
N VAL A 102 19.86 -14.08 -1.36
CA VAL A 102 21.16 -14.59 -1.85
C VAL A 102 22.22 -13.51 -1.64
N LYS A 103 23.31 -13.85 -0.93
CA LYS A 103 24.47 -12.97 -0.76
C LYS A 103 25.26 -12.91 -2.05
N THR A 104 25.66 -11.72 -2.47
CA THR A 104 26.49 -11.46 -3.66
C THR A 104 27.73 -10.69 -3.28
N SER A 105 28.67 -10.47 -4.22
CA SER A 105 29.83 -9.61 -4.00
C SER A 105 29.46 -8.18 -3.59
N ASP A 106 28.33 -7.68 -4.10
CA ASP A 106 27.90 -6.28 -3.98
C ASP A 106 26.76 -6.10 -2.96
N GLY A 107 26.43 -7.14 -2.18
CA GLY A 107 25.38 -7.11 -1.17
C GLY A 107 24.44 -8.30 -1.21
N TYR A 108 23.16 -8.06 -1.45
CA TYR A 108 22.14 -9.12 -1.46
C TYR A 108 21.23 -8.98 -2.68
N THR A 109 20.83 -10.11 -3.25
CA THR A 109 19.80 -10.20 -4.30
C THR A 109 18.66 -11.12 -3.87
N TRP A 110 17.58 -11.18 -4.65
CA TRP A 110 16.36 -11.91 -4.35
C TRP A 110 16.13 -13.02 -5.37
N LYS A 111 16.07 -14.26 -4.89
CA LYS A 111 15.87 -15.44 -5.74
C LYS A 111 14.57 -15.38 -6.56
N TYR A 112 13.51 -14.80 -5.99
CA TYR A 112 12.17 -14.76 -6.59
C TYR A 112 11.76 -13.33 -7.02
N GLY A 113 12.73 -12.46 -7.31
CA GLY A 113 12.50 -11.05 -7.57
C GLY A 113 12.20 -10.24 -6.32
N GLY A 114 12.01 -8.94 -6.49
CA GLY A 114 11.65 -8.05 -5.38
C GLY A 114 10.29 -8.42 -4.78
N GLN A 115 10.24 -8.52 -3.46
CA GLN A 115 9.02 -8.82 -2.72
C GLN A 115 8.67 -7.64 -1.82
N GLY A 116 7.55 -7.01 -2.10
CA GLY A 116 7.06 -5.89 -1.33
C GLY A 116 5.86 -5.22 -1.98
N VAL A 117 4.92 -4.75 -1.17
CA VAL A 117 3.70 -4.07 -1.64
C VAL A 117 3.53 -2.71 -0.98
N GLY A 118 3.46 -1.68 -1.81
CA GLY A 118 3.28 -0.27 -1.45
C GLY A 118 3.33 0.59 -2.71
N GLY A 119 2.70 1.78 -2.71
CA GLY A 119 2.65 2.64 -3.90
C GLY A 119 1.94 2.00 -5.09
N SER A 120 1.12 0.97 -4.86
CA SER A 120 0.36 0.23 -5.88
C SER A 120 1.21 -0.43 -6.97
N THR A 121 2.49 -0.73 -6.72
CA THR A 121 3.43 -1.25 -7.75
C THR A 121 3.41 -2.76 -7.93
N GLY A 122 2.81 -3.51 -7.02
CA GLY A 122 2.87 -4.98 -7.00
C GLY A 122 2.44 -5.66 -8.31
N LEU A 123 1.45 -5.12 -9.01
CA LEU A 123 1.03 -5.61 -10.32
C LEU A 123 1.88 -5.03 -11.45
N THR A 124 2.09 -3.71 -11.48
CA THR A 124 2.79 -3.01 -12.57
C THR A 124 4.22 -3.49 -12.77
N GLU A 125 4.97 -3.72 -11.68
CA GLU A 125 6.35 -4.21 -11.73
C GLU A 125 6.42 -5.68 -12.15
N ASN A 126 5.37 -6.46 -11.96
CA ASN A 126 5.32 -7.90 -12.25
C ASN A 126 4.51 -8.25 -13.52
N TRP A 127 3.81 -7.28 -14.14
CA TRP A 127 2.95 -7.51 -15.29
C TRP A 127 3.63 -8.26 -16.44
N ARG A 128 4.76 -7.77 -16.88
CA ARG A 128 5.51 -8.39 -17.98
C ARG A 128 6.22 -9.66 -17.53
N TYR A 129 6.86 -9.61 -16.36
CA TYR A 129 7.65 -10.71 -15.82
C TYR A 129 6.83 -11.99 -15.62
N MET A 130 5.67 -11.90 -14.97
CA MET A 130 4.82 -13.07 -14.72
C MET A 130 4.24 -13.65 -16.01
N ARG A 131 3.96 -12.82 -16.99
CA ARG A 131 3.57 -13.30 -18.34
C ARG A 131 4.70 -14.05 -19.02
N GLU A 132 5.92 -13.51 -18.98
CA GLU A 132 7.12 -14.17 -19.55
C GLU A 132 7.38 -15.53 -18.89
N VAL A 133 7.17 -15.66 -17.58
CA VAL A 133 7.28 -16.95 -16.86
C VAL A 133 6.29 -17.99 -17.42
N GLY A 134 5.02 -17.64 -17.56
CA GLY A 134 4.01 -18.55 -18.11
C GLY A 134 4.27 -18.94 -19.58
N ALA A 135 4.64 -17.95 -20.39
CA ALA A 135 4.92 -18.16 -21.81
C ALA A 135 6.19 -19.02 -22.04
N ALA A 136 7.24 -18.83 -21.24
CA ALA A 136 8.45 -19.66 -21.30
C ALA A 136 8.15 -21.12 -20.98
N ALA A 137 7.39 -21.38 -19.92
CA ALA A 137 6.96 -22.72 -19.56
C ALA A 137 6.10 -23.38 -20.68
N ARG A 138 5.18 -22.62 -21.28
CA ARG A 138 4.42 -23.09 -22.45
C ARG A 138 5.32 -23.51 -23.60
N LEU A 139 6.34 -22.71 -23.95
CA LEU A 139 7.28 -23.05 -25.03
C LEU A 139 8.07 -24.34 -24.73
N GLN A 140 8.51 -24.53 -23.47
CA GLN A 140 9.22 -25.75 -23.08
C GLN A 140 8.31 -26.99 -23.25
N LEU A 141 7.03 -26.90 -22.87
CA LEU A 141 6.05 -27.97 -23.04
C LEU A 141 5.78 -28.27 -24.50
N ILE A 142 5.62 -27.24 -25.33
CA ILE A 142 5.49 -27.39 -26.80
C ILE A 142 6.72 -28.09 -27.37
N GLN A 143 7.93 -27.67 -27.00
CA GLN A 143 9.16 -28.27 -27.48
C GLN A 143 9.32 -29.74 -27.06
N ALA A 144 8.95 -30.05 -25.81
CA ALA A 144 8.95 -31.43 -25.32
C ALA A 144 8.01 -32.33 -26.13
N ALA A 145 6.79 -31.87 -26.38
CA ALA A 145 5.82 -32.59 -27.20
C ALA A 145 6.29 -32.76 -28.65
N ALA A 146 6.82 -31.69 -29.25
CA ALA A 146 7.35 -31.72 -30.62
C ALA A 146 8.50 -32.73 -30.76
N ASN A 147 9.42 -32.76 -29.78
CA ASN A 147 10.52 -33.72 -29.73
C ASN A 147 9.98 -35.16 -29.61
N ARG A 148 8.97 -35.39 -28.77
CA ARG A 148 8.35 -36.71 -28.58
C ARG A 148 7.65 -37.22 -29.83
N TRP A 149 6.99 -36.32 -30.57
CA TRP A 149 6.30 -36.65 -31.83
C TRP A 149 7.22 -36.59 -33.07
N GLY A 150 8.42 -36.04 -32.99
CA GLY A 150 9.32 -35.88 -34.11
C GLY A 150 8.86 -34.84 -35.14
N VAL A 151 8.15 -33.79 -34.69
CA VAL A 151 7.64 -32.70 -35.52
C VAL A 151 8.26 -31.37 -35.18
N ALA A 152 8.07 -30.35 -36.01
CA ALA A 152 8.51 -28.98 -35.69
C ALA A 152 7.61 -28.37 -34.59
N ALA A 153 8.20 -27.60 -33.69
CA ALA A 153 7.47 -27.00 -32.55
C ALA A 153 6.35 -26.03 -32.99
N ASP A 154 6.54 -25.33 -34.11
CA ASP A 154 5.54 -24.43 -34.71
C ASP A 154 4.31 -25.13 -35.31
N SER A 155 4.34 -26.45 -35.49
CA SER A 155 3.17 -27.27 -35.82
C SER A 155 2.31 -27.65 -34.63
N CYS A 156 2.75 -27.30 -33.39
CA CYS A 156 2.06 -27.57 -32.15
C CYS A 156 1.49 -26.29 -31.53
N THR A 157 0.35 -26.44 -30.87
CA THR A 157 -0.34 -25.38 -30.12
C THR A 157 -0.66 -25.86 -28.71
N THR A 158 -1.23 -24.99 -27.88
CA THR A 158 -1.69 -25.37 -26.54
C THR A 158 -3.18 -25.11 -26.37
N GLU A 159 -3.82 -25.91 -25.53
CA GLU A 159 -5.21 -25.73 -25.14
C GLU A 159 -5.47 -26.35 -23.77
N LEU A 160 -5.88 -25.53 -22.78
CA LEU A 160 -6.36 -25.95 -21.46
C LEU A 160 -5.48 -27.03 -20.78
N GLY A 161 -4.16 -26.80 -20.71
CA GLY A 161 -3.22 -27.72 -20.06
C GLY A 161 -2.75 -28.91 -20.91
N TYR A 162 -2.99 -28.84 -22.23
CA TYR A 162 -2.51 -29.81 -23.21
C TYR A 162 -1.68 -29.14 -24.30
N VAL A 163 -0.69 -29.88 -24.81
CA VAL A 163 -0.08 -29.55 -26.12
C VAL A 163 -0.83 -30.37 -27.16
N VAL A 164 -1.23 -29.71 -28.26
CA VAL A 164 -2.00 -30.27 -29.37
C VAL A 164 -1.20 -30.15 -30.65
N CYS A 165 -1.12 -31.23 -31.42
CA CYS A 165 -0.55 -31.23 -32.77
C CYS A 165 -1.68 -31.48 -33.79
N PRO A 166 -2.28 -30.44 -34.41
CA PRO A 166 -3.41 -30.59 -35.31
C PRO A 166 -3.12 -31.47 -36.52
N THR A 167 -1.87 -31.44 -37.00
CA THR A 167 -1.47 -32.25 -38.18
C THR A 167 -1.41 -33.74 -37.88
N LEU A 168 -1.16 -34.15 -36.66
CA LEU A 168 -1.17 -35.55 -36.21
C LEU A 168 -2.51 -35.98 -35.64
N GLY A 169 -3.37 -35.04 -35.22
CA GLY A 169 -4.56 -35.30 -34.44
C GLY A 169 -4.29 -35.78 -33.00
N GLU A 170 -3.08 -35.53 -32.49
CA GLU A 170 -2.60 -36.01 -31.18
C GLU A 170 -2.58 -34.89 -30.18
N ARG A 171 -2.71 -35.23 -28.88
CA ARG A 171 -2.53 -34.32 -27.76
C ARG A 171 -1.83 -35.03 -26.59
N LEU A 172 -1.05 -34.25 -25.83
CA LEU A 172 -0.39 -34.70 -24.59
C LEU A 172 -0.67 -33.70 -23.48
N SER A 173 -0.98 -34.19 -22.29
CA SER A 173 -1.17 -33.33 -21.12
C SER A 173 0.15 -32.75 -20.64
N TYR A 174 0.10 -31.61 -19.96
CA TYR A 174 1.29 -31.01 -19.35
C TYR A 174 1.93 -31.91 -18.31
N SER A 175 1.14 -32.69 -17.56
CA SER A 175 1.65 -33.67 -16.58
C SER A 175 2.46 -34.81 -17.23
N GLU A 176 2.14 -35.19 -18.47
CA GLU A 176 2.92 -36.18 -19.24
C GLU A 176 4.25 -35.61 -19.77
N LEU A 177 4.30 -34.30 -19.98
CA LEU A 177 5.42 -33.60 -20.64
C LEU A 177 6.39 -32.91 -19.69
N VAL A 178 5.95 -32.64 -18.47
CA VAL A 178 6.69 -31.72 -17.55
C VAL A 178 8.12 -32.16 -17.30
N SER A 179 8.41 -33.47 -17.20
CA SER A 179 9.76 -33.97 -16.95
C SER A 179 10.70 -33.71 -18.13
N GLU A 180 10.25 -33.93 -19.36
CA GLU A 180 11.01 -33.64 -20.57
C GLU A 180 11.14 -32.15 -20.79
N ALA A 181 10.06 -31.38 -20.57
CA ALA A 181 10.10 -29.92 -20.66
C ALA A 181 11.10 -29.30 -19.67
N ALA A 182 11.13 -29.77 -18.43
CA ALA A 182 12.09 -29.32 -17.43
C ALA A 182 13.54 -29.63 -17.81
N ALA A 183 13.79 -30.73 -18.51
CA ALA A 183 15.12 -31.11 -18.97
C ALA A 183 15.68 -30.28 -20.14
N LEU A 184 14.81 -29.55 -20.86
CA LEU A 184 15.21 -28.70 -21.99
C LEU A 184 15.94 -27.42 -21.55
N GLY A 185 15.79 -27.00 -20.29
CA GLY A 185 16.29 -25.71 -19.83
C GLY A 185 15.48 -24.52 -20.33
N MET A 186 15.94 -23.30 -19.99
CA MET A 186 15.26 -22.05 -20.36
C MET A 186 15.35 -21.78 -21.86
N PRO A 187 14.29 -21.25 -22.50
CA PRO A 187 14.38 -20.75 -23.86
C PRO A 187 15.42 -19.63 -23.97
N GLU A 188 16.26 -19.66 -25.01
CA GLU A 188 17.28 -18.62 -25.27
C GLU A 188 16.66 -17.26 -25.65
N ALA A 189 15.50 -17.28 -26.31
CA ALA A 189 14.78 -16.09 -26.74
C ALA A 189 13.64 -15.75 -25.78
N SER A 190 13.30 -14.47 -25.68
CA SER A 190 12.08 -14.03 -24.97
C SER A 190 10.86 -14.68 -25.61
N PRO A 191 10.00 -15.34 -24.81
CA PRO A 191 8.83 -16.02 -25.36
C PRO A 191 7.83 -15.02 -25.95
N PRO A 192 7.11 -15.38 -27.04
CA PRO A 192 6.01 -14.57 -27.53
C PRO A 192 4.87 -14.60 -26.52
N LEU A 193 4.40 -13.41 -26.13
CA LEU A 193 3.25 -13.26 -25.25
C LEU A 193 1.95 -13.31 -26.04
N LYS A 194 0.87 -13.80 -25.42
CA LYS A 194 -0.48 -13.76 -25.99
C LYS A 194 -0.93 -12.32 -26.22
N ASP A 195 -1.68 -12.11 -27.29
CA ASP A 195 -2.43 -10.87 -27.48
C ASP A 195 -3.55 -10.75 -26.45
N VAL A 196 -3.81 -9.53 -25.98
CA VAL A 196 -4.88 -9.23 -25.00
C VAL A 196 -6.26 -9.71 -25.49
N ALA A 197 -6.51 -9.65 -26.80
CA ALA A 197 -7.75 -10.14 -27.39
C ALA A 197 -7.95 -11.66 -27.26
N ALA A 198 -6.86 -12.41 -27.03
CA ALA A 198 -6.90 -13.86 -26.86
C ALA A 198 -7.07 -14.30 -25.39
N TYR A 199 -7.16 -13.37 -24.44
CA TYR A 199 -7.24 -13.69 -23.02
C TYR A 199 -8.55 -14.38 -22.63
N ARG A 200 -8.42 -15.45 -21.86
CA ARG A 200 -9.53 -16.25 -21.34
C ARG A 200 -9.68 -16.13 -19.82
N ILE A 201 -8.58 -15.88 -19.11
CA ILE A 201 -8.51 -15.77 -17.64
C ILE A 201 -8.38 -14.30 -17.24
N VAL A 202 -7.38 -13.63 -17.76
CA VAL A 202 -7.06 -12.23 -17.44
C VAL A 202 -8.14 -11.31 -17.98
N GLY A 203 -8.60 -10.34 -17.18
CA GLY A 203 -9.69 -9.43 -17.55
C GLY A 203 -11.10 -10.01 -17.37
N LYS A 204 -11.21 -11.25 -16.91
CA LYS A 204 -12.51 -11.88 -16.59
C LYS A 204 -12.82 -11.80 -15.11
N LYS A 205 -14.11 -11.87 -14.77
CA LYS A 205 -14.55 -11.87 -13.36
C LYS A 205 -14.36 -13.27 -12.77
N HIS A 206 -13.37 -13.37 -11.89
CA HIS A 206 -13.11 -14.56 -11.08
C HIS A 206 -13.24 -14.19 -9.59
N ASN A 207 -13.56 -15.16 -8.76
CA ASN A 207 -13.40 -15.00 -7.31
C ASN A 207 -11.91 -14.96 -6.96
N THR A 208 -11.58 -14.31 -5.84
CA THR A 208 -10.24 -14.44 -5.24
C THR A 208 -9.97 -15.92 -4.98
N ILE A 209 -8.78 -16.42 -5.33
CA ILE A 209 -8.47 -17.86 -5.33
C ILE A 209 -8.67 -18.53 -3.97
N ASP A 210 -8.57 -17.76 -2.91
CA ASP A 210 -8.74 -18.20 -1.52
C ASP A 210 -9.99 -17.62 -0.84
N ALA A 211 -10.96 -17.13 -1.62
CA ALA A 211 -12.19 -16.56 -1.11
C ALA A 211 -12.93 -17.52 -0.15
N ARG A 212 -12.99 -18.80 -0.49
CA ARG A 212 -13.61 -19.83 0.35
C ARG A 212 -12.93 -19.95 1.70
N ASP A 213 -11.60 -20.03 1.72
CA ASP A 213 -10.80 -20.18 2.94
C ASP A 213 -10.98 -18.97 3.87
N ILE A 214 -11.08 -17.75 3.27
CA ILE A 214 -11.32 -16.52 4.03
C ILE A 214 -12.69 -16.55 4.70
N VAL A 215 -13.76 -16.80 3.93
CA VAL A 215 -15.13 -16.72 4.47
C VAL A 215 -15.51 -17.89 5.38
N THR A 216 -14.78 -19.00 5.31
CA THR A 216 -14.95 -20.17 6.21
C THR A 216 -14.00 -20.16 7.40
N GLY A 217 -13.10 -19.19 7.52
CA GLY A 217 -12.13 -19.07 8.61
C GLY A 217 -10.96 -20.06 8.55
N ILE A 218 -10.76 -20.73 7.41
CA ILE A 218 -9.62 -21.63 7.16
C ILE A 218 -8.34 -20.85 6.87
N ALA A 219 -8.46 -19.68 6.21
CA ALA A 219 -7.33 -18.83 5.88
C ALA A 219 -6.55 -18.44 7.13
N LYS A 220 -5.22 -18.58 7.08
CA LYS A 220 -4.32 -18.25 8.20
C LYS A 220 -3.67 -16.89 7.99
N TYR A 221 -3.68 -16.09 9.05
CA TYR A 221 -3.03 -14.79 9.16
C TYR A 221 -1.81 -14.88 10.08
N GLY A 222 -1.05 -13.81 10.19
CA GLY A 222 0.09 -13.78 11.08
C GLY A 222 -0.27 -14.08 12.54
N ILE A 223 -1.41 -13.57 13.01
CA ILE A 223 -1.91 -13.79 14.38
C ILE A 223 -2.18 -15.28 14.67
N ASP A 224 -2.52 -16.06 13.66
CA ASP A 224 -2.84 -17.50 13.77
C ASP A 224 -1.59 -18.40 13.73
N THR A 225 -0.39 -17.80 13.60
CA THR A 225 0.87 -18.56 13.52
C THR A 225 1.05 -19.39 14.78
N GLN A 226 1.22 -20.71 14.59
CA GLN A 226 1.54 -21.67 15.62
C GLN A 226 2.79 -22.44 15.23
N GLN A 227 3.75 -22.54 16.15
CA GLN A 227 4.99 -23.30 15.99
C GLN A 227 5.26 -24.09 17.26
N PRO A 228 5.97 -25.21 17.17
CA PRO A 228 6.34 -26.01 18.35
C PRO A 228 7.06 -25.15 19.40
N ASP A 229 6.83 -25.42 20.67
CA ASP A 229 7.52 -24.86 21.84
C ASP A 229 7.53 -23.33 21.95
N MET A 230 6.70 -22.62 21.17
CA MET A 230 6.67 -21.16 21.19
C MET A 230 6.20 -20.61 22.54
N ARG A 231 6.78 -19.48 22.93
CA ARG A 231 6.35 -18.64 24.06
C ARG A 231 5.74 -17.35 23.55
N PHE A 232 4.90 -16.75 24.35
CA PHE A 232 4.17 -15.55 23.97
C PHE A 232 4.75 -14.32 24.65
N ALA A 233 4.88 -13.24 23.91
CA ALA A 233 5.42 -12.00 24.43
C ALA A 233 4.51 -10.82 24.16
N VAL A 234 4.45 -9.88 25.12
CA VAL A 234 3.92 -8.52 24.96
C VAL A 234 4.91 -7.54 25.53
N ILE A 235 4.79 -6.28 25.15
CA ILE A 235 5.71 -5.21 25.61
C ILE A 235 4.91 -4.13 26.32
N ALA A 236 5.34 -3.74 27.53
CA ALA A 236 4.93 -2.49 28.14
C ALA A 236 5.71 -1.35 27.48
N ARG A 237 5.03 -0.44 26.81
CA ARG A 237 5.59 0.70 26.07
C ARG A 237 5.36 1.99 26.82
N SER A 238 6.27 2.95 26.65
CA SER A 238 6.09 4.28 27.21
C SER A 238 4.81 4.93 26.72
N PRO A 239 3.99 5.51 27.60
CA PRO A 239 2.86 6.32 27.17
C PRO A 239 3.29 7.65 26.53
N TYR A 240 4.56 8.05 26.72
CA TYR A 240 5.12 9.30 26.18
C TYR A 240 5.86 9.06 24.87
N LEU A 241 5.71 9.96 23.92
CA LEU A 241 6.46 9.97 22.67
C LEU A 241 7.96 9.99 22.94
N ASN A 242 8.67 9.01 22.38
CA ASN A 242 10.12 8.83 22.58
C ASN A 242 10.56 8.68 24.04
N GLY A 243 9.65 8.30 24.93
CA GLY A 243 9.98 7.95 26.32
C GLY A 243 10.58 6.54 26.42
N LYS A 244 11.26 6.26 27.55
CA LYS A 244 11.89 4.95 27.80
C LYS A 244 11.71 4.53 29.27
N PRO A 245 11.87 3.23 29.60
CA PRO A 245 11.91 2.82 30.99
C PRO A 245 13.06 3.52 31.73
N LYS A 246 12.79 4.02 32.93
CA LYS A 246 13.80 4.50 33.88
C LYS A 246 14.10 3.44 34.93
N SER A 247 13.06 2.76 35.39
CA SER A 247 13.09 1.60 36.26
C SER A 247 11.78 0.85 36.21
N PHE A 248 11.75 -0.42 36.62
CA PHE A 248 10.52 -1.17 36.75
C PHE A 248 10.56 -2.14 37.93
N ASP A 249 9.35 -2.46 38.47
CA ASP A 249 9.10 -3.49 39.47
C ASP A 249 8.28 -4.59 38.84
N ASP A 250 8.90 -5.75 38.68
CA ASP A 250 8.29 -6.94 38.04
C ASP A 250 7.80 -8.02 39.05
N ALA A 251 7.95 -7.72 40.38
CA ALA A 251 7.63 -8.72 41.40
C ALA A 251 6.17 -9.19 41.36
N ALA A 252 5.22 -8.32 41.02
CA ALA A 252 3.83 -8.70 40.87
C ALA A 252 3.58 -9.43 39.53
N ALA A 253 4.24 -9.02 38.44
CA ALA A 253 4.14 -9.65 37.15
C ALA A 253 4.64 -11.10 37.16
N ARG A 254 5.78 -11.37 37.82
CA ARG A 254 6.37 -12.71 37.96
C ARG A 254 5.52 -13.67 38.82
N LYS A 255 4.56 -13.17 39.59
CA LYS A 255 3.61 -13.99 40.37
C LYS A 255 2.40 -14.43 39.56
N ILE A 256 2.19 -13.88 38.37
CA ILE A 256 1.10 -14.31 37.48
C ILE A 256 1.46 -15.68 36.91
N ASP A 257 0.54 -16.63 37.06
CA ASP A 257 0.71 -17.99 36.58
C ASP A 257 0.97 -18.01 35.08
N GLY A 258 2.00 -18.74 34.65
CA GLY A 258 2.45 -18.82 33.27
C GLY A 258 3.35 -17.68 32.80
N VAL A 259 3.66 -16.65 33.62
CA VAL A 259 4.72 -15.68 33.29
C VAL A 259 6.10 -16.33 33.53
N LEU A 260 6.94 -16.26 32.50
CA LEU A 260 8.25 -16.94 32.47
C LEU A 260 9.41 -15.95 32.72
N ASP A 261 9.33 -14.77 32.07
CA ASP A 261 10.39 -13.76 32.22
C ASP A 261 9.87 -12.33 31.99
N VAL A 262 10.58 -11.35 32.58
CA VAL A 262 10.32 -9.91 32.45
C VAL A 262 11.67 -9.19 32.36
N PHE A 263 11.85 -8.39 31.30
CA PHE A 263 13.11 -7.67 31.09
C PHE A 263 12.94 -6.46 30.16
N GLU A 264 13.86 -5.53 30.26
CA GLU A 264 13.92 -4.38 29.36
C GLU A 264 14.44 -4.76 27.97
N ILE A 265 13.83 -4.16 26.94
CA ILE A 265 14.34 -4.09 25.58
C ILE A 265 14.69 -2.64 25.27
N GLU A 266 15.87 -2.43 24.70
CA GLU A 266 16.36 -1.12 24.34
C GLU A 266 16.15 -0.88 22.84
N GLY A 267 15.58 0.27 22.51
CA GLY A 267 15.59 0.79 21.15
C GLY A 267 16.98 1.33 20.78
N PRO A 268 17.25 1.54 19.47
CA PRO A 268 18.52 2.06 19.01
C PRO A 268 18.79 3.46 19.56
N ALA A 269 20.06 3.83 19.67
CA ALA A 269 20.46 5.18 20.04
C ALA A 269 20.00 6.20 18.96
N PRO A 270 19.78 7.46 19.35
CA PRO A 270 19.45 8.51 18.37
C PRO A 270 20.49 8.59 17.24
N GLY A 271 20.01 8.59 15.99
CA GLY A 271 20.85 8.62 14.80
C GLY A 271 21.25 7.24 14.24
N GLU A 272 20.97 6.16 14.96
CA GLU A 272 21.17 4.81 14.42
C GLU A 272 20.07 4.44 13.39
N PRO A 273 20.34 3.48 12.47
CA PRO A 273 19.42 3.13 11.39
C PRO A 273 18.02 2.70 11.81
N TYR A 274 17.85 2.16 13.02
CA TYR A 274 16.56 1.66 13.54
C TYR A 274 16.00 2.48 14.71
N HIS A 275 16.12 3.78 14.65
CA HIS A 275 15.49 4.72 15.60
C HIS A 275 13.95 4.61 15.69
N ILE A 276 13.33 3.77 14.87
CA ILE A 276 11.88 3.49 14.86
C ILE A 276 11.45 2.47 15.92
N LEU A 277 12.36 1.68 16.47
CA LEU A 277 12.07 0.74 17.54
C LEU A 277 11.99 1.48 18.87
N ALA A 278 10.87 1.37 19.58
CA ALA A 278 10.71 1.97 20.91
C ALA A 278 11.29 1.07 21.99
N SER A 279 11.95 1.69 23.00
CA SER A 279 12.32 0.99 24.22
C SER A 279 11.08 0.60 25.04
N GLY A 280 11.16 -0.50 25.81
CA GLY A 280 10.05 -0.98 26.62
C GLY A 280 10.44 -2.14 27.54
N VAL A 281 9.46 -2.70 28.23
CA VAL A 281 9.66 -3.87 29.10
C VAL A 281 8.86 -5.04 28.55
N ALA A 282 9.56 -6.09 28.10
CA ALA A 282 8.96 -7.30 27.59
C ALA A 282 8.49 -8.21 28.73
N VAL A 283 7.33 -8.83 28.57
CA VAL A 283 6.80 -9.89 29.42
C VAL A 283 6.61 -11.12 28.56
N VAL A 284 7.30 -12.21 28.90
CA VAL A 284 7.25 -13.50 28.20
C VAL A 284 6.50 -14.50 29.04
N ALA A 285 5.60 -15.26 28.44
CA ALA A 285 4.73 -16.19 29.14
C ALA A 285 4.37 -17.42 28.28
N GLU A 286 3.73 -18.41 28.92
CA GLU A 286 3.22 -19.63 28.27
C GLU A 286 1.98 -19.40 27.40
N SER A 287 1.30 -18.25 27.57
CA SER A 287 0.14 -17.86 26.77
C SER A 287 0.08 -16.33 26.60
N THR A 288 -0.61 -15.88 25.53
CA THR A 288 -0.87 -14.45 25.32
C THR A 288 -1.61 -13.81 26.49
N TRP A 289 -2.56 -14.55 27.10
CA TRP A 289 -3.30 -14.03 28.26
C TRP A 289 -2.43 -13.84 29.48
N ALA A 290 -1.54 -14.80 29.78
CA ALA A 290 -0.58 -14.69 30.89
C ALA A 290 0.37 -13.52 30.66
N ALA A 291 0.89 -13.34 29.44
CA ALA A 291 1.75 -12.21 29.08
C ALA A 291 1.04 -10.86 29.28
N ILE A 292 -0.21 -10.72 28.81
CA ILE A 292 -1.02 -9.50 28.98
C ILE A 292 -1.31 -9.25 30.47
N SER A 293 -1.63 -10.29 31.23
CA SER A 293 -1.91 -10.19 32.67
C SER A 293 -0.66 -9.78 33.46
N GLY A 294 0.50 -10.37 33.13
CA GLY A 294 1.79 -9.97 33.67
C GLY A 294 2.13 -8.51 33.37
N ARG A 295 1.92 -8.06 32.12
CA ARG A 295 2.11 -6.66 31.74
C ARG A 295 1.22 -5.69 32.52
N LYS A 296 -0.03 -6.08 32.80
CA LYS A 296 -0.95 -5.25 33.62
C LYS A 296 -0.50 -5.15 35.08
N ALA A 297 0.15 -6.18 35.61
CA ALA A 297 0.69 -6.18 36.98
C ALA A 297 2.05 -5.50 37.12
N LEU A 298 2.74 -5.25 35.99
CA LEU A 298 4.05 -4.59 35.95
C LEU A 298 3.91 -3.10 36.31
N LYS A 299 4.86 -2.59 37.12
CA LYS A 299 4.96 -1.16 37.41
C LYS A 299 6.22 -0.62 36.77
N VAL A 300 6.08 0.39 35.95
CA VAL A 300 7.21 1.02 35.23
C VAL A 300 7.24 2.52 35.57
N ASP A 301 8.39 3.02 36.00
CA ASP A 301 8.71 4.45 36.05
C ASP A 301 9.30 4.86 34.69
N TRP A 302 8.69 5.83 34.06
CA TRP A 302 9.05 6.24 32.72
C TRP A 302 9.85 7.54 32.70
N ASP A 303 10.97 7.54 32.03
CA ASP A 303 11.56 8.78 31.51
C ASP A 303 10.66 9.26 30.35
N LYS A 304 10.10 10.44 30.50
CA LYS A 304 9.15 11.02 29.57
C LYS A 304 9.76 11.41 28.21
N GLY A 305 11.09 11.47 28.13
CA GLY A 305 11.80 11.83 26.92
C GLY A 305 11.65 13.30 26.48
N PRO A 306 12.25 13.65 25.35
CA PRO A 306 12.34 15.04 24.88
C PRO A 306 11.01 15.63 24.41
N ASN A 307 10.01 14.79 24.12
CA ASN A 307 8.72 15.20 23.55
C ASN A 307 7.58 15.27 24.57
N ALA A 308 7.92 15.32 25.87
CA ALA A 308 6.93 15.36 26.95
C ALA A 308 6.02 16.60 26.96
N SER A 309 6.41 17.67 26.25
CA SER A 309 5.63 18.91 26.10
C SER A 309 4.84 19.00 24.80
N ASP A 310 4.97 18.03 23.90
CA ASP A 310 4.29 18.08 22.60
C ASP A 310 2.76 18.05 22.79
N ASN A 311 2.08 18.92 22.05
CA ASN A 311 0.62 19.04 22.05
C ASN A 311 0.08 19.33 20.64
N SER A 312 -1.08 18.81 20.32
CA SER A 312 -1.75 19.11 19.06
C SER A 312 -2.10 20.59 18.93
N GLU A 313 -2.52 21.25 20.02
CA GLU A 313 -2.83 22.70 20.00
C GLU A 313 -1.62 23.55 19.59
N SER A 314 -0.46 23.30 20.19
CA SER A 314 0.77 24.02 19.85
C SER A 314 1.24 23.73 18.43
N PHE A 315 1.04 22.50 17.94
CA PHE A 315 1.33 22.12 16.55
C PHE A 315 0.49 22.94 15.55
N TRP A 316 -0.82 23.06 15.78
CA TRP A 316 -1.70 23.84 14.93
C TRP A 316 -1.42 25.35 14.98
N ALA A 317 -1.15 25.87 16.17
CA ALA A 317 -0.77 27.29 16.35
C ALA A 317 0.54 27.61 15.62
N GLU A 318 1.52 26.71 15.68
CA GLU A 318 2.80 26.90 14.98
C GLU A 318 2.63 26.81 13.45
N ASN A 319 1.82 25.88 12.94
CA ASN A 319 1.49 25.85 11.51
C ASN A 319 0.89 27.19 11.04
N ALA A 320 -0.05 27.74 11.80
CA ALA A 320 -0.68 29.02 11.47
C ALA A 320 0.35 30.17 11.45
N ARG A 321 1.24 30.22 12.46
CA ARG A 321 2.32 31.22 12.55
C ARG A 321 3.33 31.11 11.39
N MET A 322 3.73 29.87 11.03
CA MET A 322 4.65 29.63 9.91
C MET A 322 4.08 30.13 8.58
N LEU A 323 2.79 29.95 8.36
CA LEU A 323 2.12 30.41 7.15
C LEU A 323 2.00 31.95 7.03
N GLU A 324 2.32 32.71 8.07
CA GLU A 324 2.44 34.17 7.98
C GLU A 324 3.78 34.60 7.35
N GLY A 325 4.79 33.72 7.37
CA GLY A 325 6.12 33.94 6.82
C GLY A 325 6.29 33.45 5.39
N ARG A 326 7.56 33.26 5.00
CA ARG A 326 7.96 32.64 3.74
C ARG A 326 8.49 31.24 4.02
N GLY A 327 8.01 30.26 3.23
CA GLY A 327 8.46 28.86 3.27
C GLY A 327 9.61 28.60 2.30
N GLN A 328 10.03 27.36 2.28
CA GLN A 328 10.91 26.86 1.24
C GLN A 328 10.10 26.77 -0.08
N ILE A 329 10.52 27.51 -1.09
CA ILE A 329 9.94 27.41 -2.44
C ILE A 329 10.39 26.08 -3.04
N VAL A 330 9.43 25.25 -3.41
CA VAL A 330 9.61 23.92 -3.99
C VAL A 330 9.44 23.94 -5.51
N VAL A 331 8.47 24.73 -5.97
CA VAL A 331 8.16 24.99 -7.39
C VAL A 331 7.86 26.45 -7.54
N ASP A 332 8.34 27.06 -8.62
CA ASP A 332 8.07 28.45 -9.01
C ASP A 332 8.02 28.52 -10.54
N ASP A 333 6.85 28.24 -11.11
CA ASP A 333 6.62 28.24 -12.56
C ASP A 333 5.98 29.56 -13.00
N GLY A 334 6.43 30.11 -14.12
CA GLY A 334 5.94 31.38 -14.70
C GLY A 334 6.32 32.60 -13.87
N ASP A 335 5.46 33.63 -13.90
CA ASP A 335 5.56 34.85 -13.07
C ASP A 335 4.36 34.91 -12.12
N PHE A 336 4.46 34.14 -11.04
CA PHE A 336 3.38 33.99 -10.05
C PHE A 336 3.00 35.37 -9.44
N ASP A 337 3.98 36.18 -9.07
CA ASP A 337 3.70 37.45 -8.38
C ASP A 337 3.02 38.48 -9.31
N ALA A 338 3.46 38.60 -10.57
CA ALA A 338 2.81 39.46 -11.55
C ALA A 338 1.39 38.95 -11.91
N ALA A 339 1.21 37.63 -12.07
CA ALA A 339 -0.10 37.05 -12.35
C ALA A 339 -1.08 37.26 -11.20
N MET A 340 -0.63 37.11 -9.94
CA MET A 340 -1.47 37.41 -8.78
C MET A 340 -1.81 38.89 -8.64
N ALA A 341 -0.88 39.79 -8.96
CA ALA A 341 -1.12 41.24 -8.93
C ALA A 341 -2.10 41.71 -10.02
N GLY A 342 -2.11 41.02 -11.17
CA GLY A 342 -3.01 41.27 -12.30
C GLY A 342 -4.36 40.51 -12.23
N ALA A 343 -4.60 39.73 -11.20
CA ALA A 343 -5.84 38.98 -11.07
C ALA A 343 -7.04 39.89 -10.78
N ASP A 344 -8.16 39.61 -11.46
CA ASP A 344 -9.44 40.31 -11.21
C ASP A 344 -9.99 39.92 -9.83
N LYS A 345 -9.86 38.64 -9.44
CA LYS A 345 -10.27 38.13 -8.14
C LYS A 345 -9.19 37.24 -7.55
N ILE A 346 -8.93 37.40 -6.24
CA ILE A 346 -8.02 36.55 -5.48
C ILE A 346 -8.82 35.79 -4.40
N LEU A 347 -8.75 34.48 -4.44
CA LEU A 347 -9.33 33.61 -3.43
C LEU A 347 -8.24 33.01 -2.56
N THR A 348 -8.37 33.09 -1.23
CA THR A 348 -7.46 32.45 -0.26
C THR A 348 -8.25 31.58 0.69
N ARG A 349 -7.82 30.31 0.88
CA ARG A 349 -8.47 29.35 1.79
C ARG A 349 -7.43 28.55 2.54
N ARG A 350 -7.75 28.19 3.80
CA ARG A 350 -6.93 27.30 4.62
C ARG A 350 -7.70 26.02 4.90
N TYR A 351 -7.00 24.90 4.81
CA TYR A 351 -7.50 23.55 5.08
C TYR A 351 -6.62 22.86 6.12
N GLU A 352 -7.21 22.09 7.02
CA GLU A 352 -6.50 21.35 8.06
C GLU A 352 -6.83 19.86 7.97
N VAL A 353 -5.78 19.02 8.04
CA VAL A 353 -5.91 17.56 8.04
C VAL A 353 -5.15 16.97 9.22
N PRO A 354 -5.76 16.07 10.01
CA PRO A 354 -5.19 15.54 11.24
C PRO A 354 -4.16 14.43 10.99
N PHE A 355 -3.42 14.06 12.05
CA PHE A 355 -2.75 12.76 12.11
C PHE A 355 -3.78 11.64 12.10
N VAL A 356 -3.48 10.56 11.36
CA VAL A 356 -4.37 9.40 11.21
C VAL A 356 -3.62 8.10 11.44
N ASN A 357 -4.18 7.21 12.25
CA ASN A 357 -3.67 5.86 12.52
C ASN A 357 -4.09 4.90 11.39
N HIS A 358 -3.31 3.85 11.14
CA HIS A 358 -3.61 2.83 10.15
C HIS A 358 -4.75 1.90 10.57
N ALA A 359 -4.85 1.59 11.85
CA ALA A 359 -5.87 0.75 12.45
C ALA A 359 -6.16 -0.58 11.73
N PRO A 360 -5.14 -1.37 11.30
CA PRO A 360 -5.39 -2.65 10.70
C PRO A 360 -6.15 -3.56 11.67
N LEU A 361 -7.11 -4.35 11.19
CA LEU A 361 -7.92 -5.21 12.07
C LEU A 361 -7.08 -6.27 12.79
N GLU A 362 -6.03 -6.78 12.15
CA GLU A 362 -5.01 -7.61 12.77
C GLU A 362 -3.96 -6.71 13.43
N PRO A 363 -3.83 -6.64 14.78
CA PRO A 363 -2.76 -5.90 15.44
C PRO A 363 -1.38 -6.46 15.07
N GLN A 364 -0.32 -5.65 15.23
CA GLN A 364 1.03 -6.08 14.90
C GLN A 364 1.41 -7.34 15.67
N ASN A 365 2.02 -8.30 14.97
CA ASN A 365 2.46 -9.56 15.54
C ASN A 365 3.61 -10.14 14.72
N CYS A 366 4.41 -11.02 15.33
CA CYS A 366 5.51 -11.69 14.66
C CYS A 366 5.90 -12.96 15.43
N TYR A 367 6.17 -14.03 14.71
CA TYR A 367 6.94 -15.14 15.23
C TYR A 367 8.41 -14.96 14.88
N ALA A 368 9.30 -15.18 15.86
CA ALA A 368 10.74 -15.18 15.67
C ALA A 368 11.39 -16.31 16.45
N PHE A 369 12.32 -17.02 15.83
CA PHE A 369 13.20 -17.97 16.50
C PHE A 369 14.64 -17.70 16.07
N VAL A 370 15.46 -17.32 17.04
CA VAL A 370 16.86 -16.98 16.84
C VAL A 370 17.72 -18.08 17.46
N GLU A 371 18.51 -18.72 16.62
CA GLU A 371 19.52 -19.71 16.97
C GLU A 371 20.92 -19.06 16.80
N GLU A 372 21.97 -19.80 17.08
CA GLU A 372 23.34 -19.26 17.05
C GLU A 372 23.73 -18.73 15.66
N ASP A 373 23.38 -19.43 14.59
CA ASP A 373 23.80 -19.19 13.21
C ASP A 373 22.67 -18.87 12.24
N ARG A 374 21.40 -18.83 12.71
CA ARG A 374 20.22 -18.62 11.87
C ARG A 374 19.06 -17.99 12.63
N CYS A 375 18.15 -17.40 11.86
CA CYS A 375 16.92 -16.83 12.39
C CYS A 375 15.74 -17.18 11.48
N HIS A 376 14.62 -17.60 12.08
CA HIS A 376 13.37 -17.82 11.36
C HIS A 376 12.33 -16.79 11.80
N ILE A 377 11.81 -16.02 10.84
CA ILE A 377 10.75 -15.03 11.01
C ILE A 377 9.51 -15.48 10.25
N ILE A 378 8.34 -15.43 10.93
CA ILE A 378 7.04 -15.53 10.26
C ILE A 378 6.25 -14.28 10.62
N ALA A 379 5.94 -13.44 9.62
CA ALA A 379 5.34 -12.13 9.88
C ALA A 379 4.32 -11.70 8.82
N PRO A 380 3.21 -11.06 9.24
CA PRO A 380 2.30 -10.37 8.33
C PRO A 380 2.92 -9.02 7.92
N THR A 381 3.74 -9.00 6.87
CA THR A 381 4.50 -7.83 6.44
C THR A 381 4.19 -7.43 5.00
N GLN A 382 4.20 -6.11 4.72
CA GLN A 382 4.18 -5.56 3.37
C GLN A 382 5.57 -5.56 2.72
N MET A 383 6.63 -5.68 3.54
CA MET A 383 8.01 -5.54 3.09
C MET A 383 8.90 -6.67 3.67
N PRO A 384 8.84 -7.89 3.11
CA PRO A 384 9.66 -9.01 3.58
C PRO A 384 11.16 -8.71 3.61
N SER A 385 11.66 -7.97 2.62
CA SER A 385 13.06 -7.51 2.60
C SER A 385 13.39 -6.58 3.78
N GLY A 386 12.43 -5.74 4.18
CA GLY A 386 12.53 -4.91 5.39
C GLY A 386 12.54 -5.76 6.66
N ALA A 387 11.72 -6.81 6.74
CA ALA A 387 11.68 -7.75 7.86
C ALA A 387 13.05 -8.43 8.05
N SER A 388 13.69 -8.86 6.97
CA SER A 388 15.04 -9.45 7.06
C SER A 388 16.08 -8.45 7.57
N ARG A 389 16.00 -7.16 7.17
CA ARG A 389 16.89 -6.11 7.70
C ARG A 389 16.66 -5.86 9.20
N SER A 390 15.39 -5.80 9.61
CA SER A 390 15.03 -5.61 11.02
C SER A 390 15.52 -6.75 11.90
N ALA A 391 15.36 -7.99 11.43
CA ALA A 391 15.87 -9.16 12.12
C ALA A 391 17.41 -9.21 12.14
N ALA A 392 18.09 -8.84 11.04
CA ALA A 392 19.57 -8.76 11.00
C ALA A 392 20.11 -7.75 12.01
N TRP A 393 19.52 -6.55 12.09
CA TRP A 393 19.87 -5.56 13.08
C TRP A 393 19.69 -6.09 14.50
N ALA A 394 18.55 -6.72 14.80
CA ALA A 394 18.23 -7.21 16.14
C ALA A 394 19.14 -8.38 16.57
N THR A 395 19.51 -9.24 15.64
CA THR A 395 20.26 -10.47 15.91
C THR A 395 21.77 -10.33 15.72
N GLY A 396 22.20 -9.43 14.85
CA GLY A 396 23.60 -9.35 14.39
C GLY A 396 23.95 -10.39 13.33
N LEU A 397 22.98 -11.18 12.87
CA LEU A 397 23.18 -12.19 11.82
C LEU A 397 23.20 -11.54 10.44
N GLU A 398 23.95 -12.13 9.51
CA GLU A 398 23.89 -11.80 8.09
C GLU A 398 22.49 -12.10 7.53
N ARG A 399 22.02 -11.32 6.55
CA ARG A 399 20.66 -11.40 6.03
C ARG A 399 20.32 -12.74 5.36
N ASP A 400 21.31 -13.39 4.74
CA ASP A 400 21.17 -14.74 4.13
C ASP A 400 21.03 -15.86 5.16
N LYS A 401 21.31 -15.57 6.45
CA LYS A 401 21.04 -16.48 7.58
C LYS A 401 19.62 -16.30 8.16
N ILE A 402 18.85 -15.38 7.59
CA ILE A 402 17.50 -15.05 8.07
C ILE A 402 16.47 -15.55 7.07
N ARG A 403 15.72 -16.57 7.46
CA ARG A 403 14.53 -17.00 6.73
C ARG A 403 13.35 -16.11 7.08
N VAL A 404 12.68 -15.56 6.09
CA VAL A 404 11.44 -14.80 6.26
C VAL A 404 10.34 -15.47 5.49
N ASP A 405 9.36 -16.00 6.19
CA ASP A 405 8.10 -16.46 5.64
C ASP A 405 7.04 -15.39 5.95
N PHE A 406 6.34 -14.90 4.94
CA PHE A 406 5.28 -13.92 5.15
C PHE A 406 3.90 -14.57 5.01
N THR A 407 3.02 -14.18 5.91
CA THR A 407 1.65 -14.68 5.95
C THR A 407 0.71 -13.78 5.15
N ARG A 408 -0.54 -14.20 4.98
CA ARG A 408 -1.63 -13.28 4.67
C ARG A 408 -1.71 -12.22 5.77
N VAL A 409 -2.05 -10.99 5.38
CA VAL A 409 -2.04 -9.83 6.27
C VAL A 409 -3.48 -9.35 6.50
N GLY A 410 -3.89 -9.23 7.74
CA GLY A 410 -5.20 -8.73 8.16
C GLY A 410 -5.32 -7.21 8.15
N GLY A 411 -4.90 -6.59 7.02
CA GLY A 411 -4.82 -5.15 6.81
C GLY A 411 -3.39 -4.61 6.98
N GLY A 412 -2.99 -3.75 6.06
CA GLY A 412 -1.67 -3.13 6.08
C GLY A 412 -1.74 -1.61 6.03
N PHE A 413 -2.35 -1.08 4.99
CA PHE A 413 -2.56 0.36 4.73
C PHE A 413 -1.29 1.22 4.75
N GLY A 414 -0.08 0.58 4.75
CA GLY A 414 1.21 1.24 4.91
C GLY A 414 1.88 0.98 6.26
N ARG A 415 1.15 0.57 7.30
CA ARG A 415 1.72 0.29 8.63
C ARG A 415 2.81 -0.77 8.58
N ARG A 416 2.60 -1.81 7.79
CA ARG A 416 3.47 -2.99 7.72
C ARG A 416 4.62 -2.85 6.69
N LEU A 417 4.82 -1.65 6.13
CA LEU A 417 6.07 -1.26 5.46
C LEU A 417 7.21 -1.08 6.48
N THR A 418 6.86 -0.81 7.75
CA THR A 418 7.78 -0.74 8.87
C THR A 418 7.73 -2.03 9.66
N ASN A 419 8.89 -2.62 9.95
CA ASN A 419 9.03 -3.93 10.56
C ASN A 419 9.61 -3.84 11.99
N ASP A 420 9.18 -2.86 12.77
CA ASP A 420 9.55 -2.66 14.18
C ASP A 420 9.15 -3.86 15.04
N TYR A 421 7.95 -4.39 14.89
CA TYR A 421 7.47 -5.58 15.57
C TYR A 421 8.27 -6.86 15.25
N VAL A 422 8.93 -6.92 14.08
CA VAL A 422 9.85 -8.01 13.73
C VAL A 422 11.15 -7.88 14.52
N ALA A 423 11.71 -6.66 14.63
CA ALA A 423 12.90 -6.42 15.45
C ALA A 423 12.63 -6.74 16.92
N GLU A 424 11.48 -6.32 17.46
CA GLU A 424 11.05 -6.63 18.83
C GLU A 424 11.01 -8.14 19.09
N ALA A 425 10.35 -8.91 18.23
CA ALA A 425 10.25 -10.35 18.35
C ALA A 425 11.62 -11.03 18.29
N ALA A 426 12.48 -10.59 17.36
CA ALA A 426 13.82 -11.14 17.20
C ALA A 426 14.73 -10.82 18.41
N LEU A 427 14.67 -9.60 18.98
CA LEU A 427 15.40 -9.24 20.19
C LEU A 427 14.98 -10.08 21.39
N ILE A 428 13.67 -10.28 21.57
CA ILE A 428 13.14 -11.10 22.67
C ILE A 428 13.59 -12.55 22.50
N SER A 429 13.48 -13.12 21.30
CA SER A 429 13.91 -14.49 21.00
C SER A 429 15.41 -14.66 21.22
N LYS A 430 16.25 -13.75 20.75
CA LYS A 430 17.70 -13.78 20.97
C LYS A 430 18.06 -13.77 22.46
N LYS A 431 17.36 -12.95 23.26
CA LYS A 431 17.62 -12.81 24.69
C LYS A 431 17.20 -14.04 25.49
N THR A 432 16.10 -14.68 25.12
CA THR A 432 15.54 -15.82 25.85
C THR A 432 15.99 -17.18 25.31
N GLY A 433 16.43 -17.25 24.06
CA GLY A 433 16.70 -18.51 23.36
C GLY A 433 15.44 -19.30 22.98
N TRP A 434 14.24 -18.74 23.16
CA TRP A 434 12.96 -19.38 22.86
C TRP A 434 12.37 -18.95 21.53
N PRO A 435 11.59 -19.81 20.87
CA PRO A 435 10.67 -19.40 19.81
C PRO A 435 9.63 -18.44 20.39
N ILE A 436 9.54 -17.22 19.88
CA ILE A 436 8.68 -16.16 20.42
C ILE A 436 7.56 -15.80 19.46
N LYS A 437 6.33 -15.79 19.98
CA LYS A 437 5.18 -15.12 19.34
C LYS A 437 4.94 -13.81 20.04
N LEU A 438 5.39 -12.71 19.43
CA LEU A 438 5.06 -11.34 19.86
C LEU A 438 3.66 -11.00 19.41
N GLN A 439 2.85 -10.43 20.29
CA GLN A 439 1.51 -9.94 20.00
C GLN A 439 1.30 -8.54 20.58
N TRP A 440 0.93 -7.58 19.73
CA TRP A 440 0.43 -6.28 20.16
C TRP A 440 -1.07 -6.35 20.50
N THR A 441 -1.52 -5.56 21.46
CA THR A 441 -2.96 -5.32 21.67
C THR A 441 -3.45 -4.22 20.73
N ARG A 442 -4.77 -4.00 20.67
CA ARG A 442 -5.33 -2.89 19.89
C ARG A 442 -4.82 -1.54 20.40
N GLU A 443 -4.73 -1.39 21.72
CA GLU A 443 -4.24 -0.17 22.35
C GLU A 443 -2.76 0.07 22.02
N ASP A 444 -1.94 -0.99 21.93
CA ASP A 444 -0.56 -0.87 21.47
C ASP A 444 -0.50 -0.39 20.03
N ASP A 445 -1.33 -0.95 19.16
CA ASP A 445 -1.37 -0.66 17.73
C ASP A 445 -1.82 0.78 17.43
N VAL A 446 -2.82 1.28 18.19
CA VAL A 446 -3.29 2.67 18.02
C VAL A 446 -2.30 3.69 18.58
N LYS A 447 -1.67 3.41 19.71
CA LYS A 447 -0.76 4.35 20.42
C LYS A 447 0.68 4.36 19.90
N ASN A 448 1.11 3.33 19.16
CA ASN A 448 2.49 3.18 18.71
C ASN A 448 2.57 2.99 17.19
N ASP A 449 1.80 3.76 16.46
CA ASP A 449 1.77 3.73 14.99
C ASP A 449 2.79 4.71 14.37
N PHE A 450 2.95 4.60 13.06
CA PHE A 450 3.60 5.58 12.19
C PHE A 450 2.51 6.34 11.43
N TYR A 451 1.96 7.35 12.06
CA TYR A 451 0.74 8.05 11.63
C TYR A 451 0.89 8.76 10.30
N ARG A 452 -0.21 8.87 9.54
CA ARG A 452 -0.27 9.82 8.41
C ARG A 452 0.02 11.23 8.94
N PRO A 453 0.91 12.00 8.31
CA PRO A 453 1.19 13.38 8.71
C PRO A 453 -0.05 14.27 8.74
N ALA A 454 -0.08 15.17 9.74
CA ALA A 454 -1.02 16.26 9.82
C ALA A 454 -0.43 17.53 9.18
N GLY A 455 -1.28 18.41 8.70
CA GLY A 455 -0.82 19.67 8.12
C GLY A 455 -1.91 20.70 7.92
N THR A 456 -1.48 21.96 7.80
CA THR A 456 -2.29 23.09 7.39
C THR A 456 -1.86 23.53 5.99
N HIS A 457 -2.80 23.51 5.06
CA HIS A 457 -2.60 23.97 3.68
C HIS A 457 -3.27 25.34 3.50
N GLU A 458 -2.53 26.31 3.01
CA GLU A 458 -3.08 27.56 2.51
C GLU A 458 -2.99 27.58 0.98
N LEU A 459 -4.16 27.64 0.33
CA LEU A 459 -4.25 27.74 -1.12
C LEU A 459 -4.72 29.13 -1.51
N ARG A 460 -4.09 29.67 -2.57
CA ARG A 460 -4.51 30.95 -3.17
C ARG A 460 -4.59 30.77 -4.68
N ALA A 461 -5.63 31.32 -5.28
CA ALA A 461 -5.78 31.38 -6.72
C ALA A 461 -6.15 32.79 -7.14
N GLY A 462 -5.54 33.26 -8.22
CA GLY A 462 -5.93 34.46 -8.96
C GLY A 462 -6.73 34.04 -10.19
N THR A 463 -7.87 34.67 -10.43
CA THR A 463 -8.66 34.51 -11.65
C THR A 463 -8.72 35.78 -12.44
N ASP A 464 -8.84 35.68 -13.77
CA ASP A 464 -9.14 36.80 -14.64
C ASP A 464 -10.64 37.15 -14.61
N ALA A 465 -11.03 38.20 -15.37
CA ALA A 465 -12.43 38.65 -15.46
C ALA A 465 -13.39 37.59 -16.04
N SER A 466 -12.88 36.58 -16.76
CA SER A 466 -13.68 35.45 -17.25
C SER A 466 -13.84 34.33 -16.21
N GLY A 467 -13.13 34.43 -15.09
CA GLY A 467 -13.08 33.41 -14.06
C GLY A 467 -12.04 32.29 -14.32
N GLN A 468 -11.18 32.43 -15.35
CA GLN A 468 -10.11 31.51 -15.63
C GLN A 468 -9.00 31.65 -14.57
N ILE A 469 -8.48 30.52 -14.05
CA ILE A 469 -7.38 30.50 -13.08
C ILE A 469 -6.07 30.87 -13.82
N ILE A 470 -5.47 31.98 -13.44
CA ILE A 470 -4.23 32.50 -14.04
C ILE A 470 -3.02 32.36 -13.12
N ALA A 471 -3.24 32.18 -11.82
CA ALA A 471 -2.19 31.92 -10.83
C ALA A 471 -2.67 31.01 -9.74
N TRP A 472 -1.76 30.18 -9.20
CA TRP A 472 -2.06 29.23 -8.13
C TRP A 472 -0.88 29.10 -7.17
N THR A 473 -1.17 29.06 -5.88
CA THR A 473 -0.16 28.63 -4.89
C THR A 473 -0.77 27.67 -3.86
N GLN A 474 0.04 26.70 -3.45
CA GLN A 474 -0.23 25.86 -2.29
C GLN A 474 0.96 25.97 -1.33
N ARG A 475 0.67 26.38 -0.11
CA ARG A 475 1.60 26.56 0.99
C ARG A 475 1.26 25.53 2.07
N LEU A 476 2.17 24.63 2.38
CA LEU A 476 1.94 23.53 3.33
C LEU A 476 2.85 23.64 4.55
N ALA A 477 2.26 23.81 5.74
CA ALA A 477 2.94 23.63 7.00
C ALA A 477 2.58 22.26 7.59
N SER A 478 3.56 21.35 7.68
CA SER A 478 3.33 19.97 8.15
C SER A 478 4.55 19.33 8.78
N ALA A 479 4.31 18.20 9.44
CA ALA A 479 5.34 17.30 9.91
C ALA A 479 5.65 16.25 8.82
N SER A 480 6.90 16.23 8.32
CA SER A 480 7.28 15.30 7.24
C SER A 480 7.23 13.83 7.69
N LYS A 481 6.73 12.95 6.81
CA LYS A 481 6.82 11.49 7.02
C LYS A 481 8.26 10.96 6.95
N TYR A 482 9.22 11.75 6.46
CA TYR A 482 10.64 11.38 6.47
C TYR A 482 11.30 11.44 7.86
N PHE A 483 10.52 11.65 8.91
CA PHE A 483 10.93 11.49 10.30
C PHE A 483 11.82 10.25 10.54
N ARG A 484 11.54 9.13 9.86
CA ARG A 484 12.29 7.86 9.98
C ARG A 484 13.61 7.82 9.19
N ARG A 485 13.97 8.89 8.53
CA ARG A 485 15.19 8.99 7.73
C ARG A 485 16.11 10.03 8.36
N PRO A 486 16.91 9.66 9.37
CA PRO A 486 17.71 10.63 10.13
C PRO A 486 18.72 11.39 9.27
N ASN A 487 19.12 10.81 8.14
CA ASN A 487 20.05 11.44 7.19
C ASN A 487 19.35 12.16 6.03
N MET A 488 18.02 12.35 6.08
CA MET A 488 17.32 13.13 5.06
C MET A 488 17.66 14.60 5.24
N PRO A 489 18.25 15.27 4.22
CA PRO A 489 18.50 16.70 4.29
C PRO A 489 17.21 17.49 4.53
N ALA A 490 17.29 18.55 5.36
CA ALA A 490 16.11 19.34 5.73
C ALA A 490 15.38 19.92 4.50
N GLU A 491 16.14 20.31 3.48
CA GLU A 491 15.64 20.83 2.21
C GLU A 491 14.87 19.81 1.38
N ASN A 492 14.92 18.52 1.72
CA ASN A 492 14.21 17.44 1.01
C ASN A 492 13.00 16.89 1.79
N LEU A 493 12.70 17.41 2.97
CA LEU A 493 11.60 16.92 3.80
C LEU A 493 10.22 17.11 3.15
N TRP A 494 10.09 18.09 2.27
CA TRP A 494 8.86 18.35 1.52
C TRP A 494 8.46 17.23 0.54
N GLN A 495 9.44 16.49 0.00
CA GLN A 495 9.23 15.50 -1.07
C GLN A 495 8.26 14.37 -0.71
N ALA A 496 7.97 14.20 0.56
CA ALA A 496 7.04 13.19 1.03
C ALA A 496 5.61 13.72 1.22
N GLU A 497 5.44 15.05 1.18
CA GLU A 497 4.18 15.73 1.51
C GLU A 497 3.61 16.51 0.32
N LEU A 498 4.48 17.03 -0.55
CA LEU A 498 4.12 17.69 -1.81
C LEU A 498 4.78 16.93 -2.97
N TYR A 499 3.99 16.51 -3.92
CA TYR A 499 4.50 15.97 -5.18
C TYR A 499 4.55 17.10 -6.20
N SER A 500 5.76 17.46 -6.62
CA SER A 500 6.01 18.68 -7.39
C SER A 500 5.33 18.71 -8.75
N ASP A 501 5.01 17.54 -9.32
CA ASP A 501 4.37 17.43 -10.64
C ASP A 501 2.86 17.14 -10.55
N ASP A 502 2.30 17.08 -9.33
CA ASP A 502 0.87 16.87 -9.17
C ASP A 502 0.05 18.05 -9.72
N PHE A 503 -1.13 17.72 -10.22
CA PHE A 503 -2.12 18.71 -10.60
C PHE A 503 -2.33 19.75 -9.47
N PRO A 504 -2.33 21.10 -9.78
CA PRO A 504 -2.54 21.69 -11.11
C PRO A 504 -1.25 22.11 -11.86
N ARG A 505 -0.06 21.60 -11.49
CA ARG A 505 1.18 21.90 -12.21
C ARG A 505 1.09 21.49 -13.69
N GLY A 506 1.65 22.31 -14.59
CA GLY A 506 1.61 22.10 -16.03
C GLY A 506 0.25 22.40 -16.68
N ILE A 507 -0.75 22.78 -15.86
CA ILE A 507 -2.08 23.24 -16.30
C ILE A 507 -2.25 24.73 -16.00
N VAL A 508 -1.90 25.16 -14.79
CA VAL A 508 -1.83 26.57 -14.44
C VAL A 508 -0.41 27.06 -14.67
N ASN A 509 -0.23 28.06 -15.55
CA ASN A 509 1.09 28.50 -15.99
C ASN A 509 1.91 29.19 -14.90
N ASN A 510 1.26 29.93 -13.99
CA ASN A 510 1.92 30.64 -12.90
C ASN A 510 1.61 29.95 -11.59
N LEU A 511 2.53 29.07 -11.15
CA LEU A 511 2.30 28.19 -10.01
C LEU A 511 3.49 28.26 -9.04
N ARG A 512 3.18 28.44 -7.74
CA ARG A 512 4.19 28.39 -6.67
C ARG A 512 3.77 27.38 -5.59
N LEU A 513 4.68 26.48 -5.24
CA LEU A 513 4.53 25.56 -4.10
C LEU A 513 5.53 25.93 -3.02
N GLU A 514 5.07 26.04 -1.76
CA GLU A 514 5.91 26.34 -0.61
C GLU A 514 5.72 25.31 0.50
N TYR A 515 6.80 24.95 1.17
CA TYR A 515 6.79 24.00 2.29
C TYR A 515 7.38 24.60 3.57
N PHE A 516 6.74 24.32 4.69
CA PHE A 516 7.17 24.66 6.04
C PHE A 516 7.24 23.40 6.89
N HIS A 517 8.41 23.06 7.39
CA HIS A 517 8.57 21.89 8.24
C HIS A 517 8.29 22.25 9.71
N ASN A 518 7.22 21.70 10.26
CA ASN A 518 6.88 21.79 11.67
C ASN A 518 7.28 20.49 12.38
N ALA A 519 8.34 20.54 13.21
CA ALA A 519 8.85 19.39 13.93
C ALA A 519 7.96 19.05 15.14
N ILE A 520 7.57 17.79 15.25
CA ILE A 520 6.87 17.21 16.41
C ILE A 520 7.33 15.76 16.58
N GLY A 521 7.38 15.25 17.81
CA GLY A 521 7.92 13.93 18.13
C GLY A 521 7.04 12.73 17.76
N ILE A 522 5.82 12.95 17.29
CA ILE A 522 4.92 11.87 16.88
C ILE A 522 5.51 11.10 15.68
N PRO A 523 5.61 9.75 15.73
CA PRO A 523 6.11 8.96 14.62
C PRO A 523 5.19 9.06 13.39
N ARG A 524 5.78 9.18 12.20
CA ARG A 524 5.03 9.35 10.95
C ARG A 524 5.45 8.35 9.89
N GLY A 525 4.49 7.97 9.04
CA GLY A 525 4.70 6.98 7.98
C GLY A 525 3.76 7.12 6.80
N SER A 526 3.82 6.13 5.93
CA SER A 526 2.98 6.07 4.73
C SER A 526 1.62 5.46 5.07
N TRP A 527 0.59 6.25 5.09
CA TRP A 527 -0.80 5.80 5.14
C TRP A 527 -1.35 5.76 3.71
N ARG A 528 -2.20 4.79 3.40
CA ARG A 528 -2.77 4.49 2.07
C ARG A 528 -3.01 5.73 1.21
N ALA A 529 -2.39 5.80 0.03
CA ALA A 529 -2.24 6.97 -0.84
C ALA A 529 -1.52 8.15 -0.15
N PRO A 530 -0.24 7.97 0.31
CA PRO A 530 0.49 9.02 1.00
C PRO A 530 0.55 10.31 0.18
N ALA A 531 0.42 11.46 0.84
CA ALA A 531 0.27 12.79 0.28
C ALA A 531 -0.98 12.97 -0.60
N HIS A 532 -1.28 12.07 -1.55
CA HIS A 532 -2.44 12.18 -2.45
C HIS A 532 -3.77 12.29 -1.71
N THR A 533 -3.99 11.54 -0.61
CA THR A 533 -5.23 11.62 0.18
C THR A 533 -5.48 13.03 0.70
N VAL A 534 -4.42 13.69 1.15
CA VAL A 534 -4.49 15.05 1.72
C VAL A 534 -4.56 16.10 0.61
N ASN A 535 -3.64 16.00 -0.37
CA ASN A 535 -3.56 16.98 -1.47
C ASN A 535 -4.83 16.98 -2.33
N ALA A 536 -5.41 15.81 -2.61
CA ALA A 536 -6.67 15.72 -3.33
C ALA A 536 -7.82 16.41 -2.56
N PHE A 537 -7.91 16.20 -1.23
CA PHE A 537 -8.93 16.87 -0.43
C PHE A 537 -8.84 18.38 -0.56
N VAL A 538 -7.65 18.96 -0.38
CA VAL A 538 -7.51 20.42 -0.39
C VAL A 538 -7.66 21.00 -1.79
N VAL A 539 -7.05 20.39 -2.81
CA VAL A 539 -7.07 20.89 -4.20
C VAL A 539 -8.48 20.78 -4.79
N GLN A 540 -9.14 19.63 -4.65
CA GLN A 540 -10.46 19.41 -5.25
C GLN A 540 -11.58 20.18 -4.52
N SER A 541 -11.44 20.42 -3.20
CA SER A 541 -12.34 21.29 -2.47
C SER A 541 -12.13 22.76 -2.86
N PHE A 542 -10.87 23.19 -3.06
CA PHE A 542 -10.56 24.55 -3.45
C PHE A 542 -11.06 24.89 -4.86
N ILE A 543 -10.96 23.95 -5.83
CA ILE A 543 -11.53 24.11 -7.16
C ILE A 543 -13.06 24.33 -7.08
N ASP A 544 -13.73 23.59 -6.23
CA ASP A 544 -15.17 23.75 -6.00
C ASP A 544 -15.52 25.12 -5.40
N GLU A 545 -14.67 25.64 -4.50
CA GLU A 545 -14.82 26.98 -3.96
C GLU A 545 -14.57 28.07 -5.02
N ILE A 546 -13.57 27.89 -5.89
CA ILE A 546 -13.32 28.82 -7.01
C ILE A 546 -14.54 28.86 -7.94
N ALA A 547 -15.07 27.69 -8.32
CA ALA A 547 -16.26 27.61 -9.17
C ALA A 547 -17.43 28.39 -8.57
N HIS A 548 -17.71 28.19 -7.28
CA HIS A 548 -18.77 28.89 -6.57
C HIS A 548 -18.55 30.42 -6.54
N GLU A 549 -17.34 30.85 -6.21
CA GLU A 549 -16.98 32.27 -6.10
C GLU A 549 -16.97 33.01 -7.46
N THR A 550 -16.74 32.31 -8.54
CA THR A 550 -16.73 32.83 -9.91
C THR A 550 -18.07 32.62 -10.63
N GLY A 551 -19.04 31.95 -9.99
CA GLY A 551 -20.35 31.63 -10.57
C GLY A 551 -20.32 30.59 -11.67
N GLN A 552 -19.27 29.75 -11.72
CA GLN A 552 -19.11 28.68 -12.68
C GLN A 552 -19.69 27.36 -12.14
N ASP A 553 -20.05 26.45 -13.05
CA ASP A 553 -20.39 25.08 -12.65
C ASP A 553 -19.12 24.33 -12.22
N PRO A 554 -19.08 23.70 -11.03
CA PRO A 554 -17.89 23.07 -10.51
C PRO A 554 -17.45 21.82 -11.30
N VAL A 555 -18.34 21.17 -12.02
CA VAL A 555 -18.00 20.04 -12.89
C VAL A 555 -17.40 20.55 -14.19
N GLN A 556 -18.00 21.60 -14.77
CA GLN A 556 -17.49 22.20 -15.99
C GLN A 556 -16.10 22.82 -15.77
N LEU A 557 -15.88 23.53 -14.64
CA LEU A 557 -14.56 24.08 -14.31
C LEU A 557 -13.48 22.98 -14.25
N ARG A 558 -13.79 21.79 -13.67
CA ARG A 558 -12.86 20.66 -13.68
C ARG A 558 -12.57 20.15 -15.08
N ILE A 559 -13.61 20.01 -15.91
CA ILE A 559 -13.47 19.58 -17.31
C ILE A 559 -12.58 20.56 -18.09
N ASP A 560 -12.78 21.85 -17.90
CA ASP A 560 -12.00 22.89 -18.57
C ASP A 560 -10.54 22.90 -18.11
N LEU A 561 -10.28 22.68 -16.82
CA LEU A 561 -8.93 22.59 -16.24
C LEU A 561 -8.20 21.33 -16.72
N PHE A 562 -8.83 20.18 -16.65
CA PHE A 562 -8.20 18.93 -17.11
C PHE A 562 -8.01 18.93 -18.63
N GLY A 563 -9.01 19.41 -19.36
CA GLY A 563 -8.99 19.55 -20.80
C GLY A 563 -9.07 18.20 -21.54
N GLU A 564 -8.54 18.19 -22.76
CA GLU A 564 -8.49 17.00 -23.61
C GLU A 564 -7.32 16.08 -23.25
N GLU A 565 -7.32 14.87 -23.81
CA GLU A 565 -6.25 13.89 -23.64
C GLU A 565 -4.93 14.45 -24.20
N ARG A 566 -3.92 14.44 -23.33
CA ARG A 566 -2.54 14.79 -23.67
C ARG A 566 -1.58 14.15 -22.68
N GLN A 567 -0.42 13.75 -23.15
CA GLN A 567 0.64 13.24 -22.28
C GLN A 567 1.48 14.38 -21.72
N MET A 568 1.67 14.38 -20.42
CA MET A 568 2.54 15.29 -19.70
C MET A 568 3.59 14.49 -18.95
N ASP A 569 4.81 15.01 -18.86
CA ASP A 569 5.86 14.40 -18.07
C ASP A 569 5.49 14.38 -16.58
N TYR A 570 5.82 13.28 -15.91
CA TYR A 570 5.55 13.08 -14.49
C TYR A 570 6.72 12.35 -13.83
N SER A 571 7.30 12.90 -12.79
CA SER A 571 8.53 12.40 -12.16
C SER A 571 8.30 11.73 -10.80
N ASN A 572 7.08 11.78 -10.26
CA ASN A 572 6.74 11.21 -8.98
C ASN A 572 6.23 9.77 -9.09
N HIS A 573 5.68 9.22 -8.02
CA HIS A 573 5.11 7.88 -8.02
C HIS A 573 4.01 7.71 -9.06
N GLY A 574 4.16 6.67 -9.90
CA GLY A 574 3.23 6.40 -10.99
C GLY A 574 3.63 7.02 -12.33
N GLY A 575 4.81 7.67 -12.39
CA GLY A 575 5.36 8.16 -13.66
C GLY A 575 5.59 7.04 -14.70
N PRO A 576 6.06 7.37 -15.92
CA PRO A 576 6.64 8.68 -16.26
C PRO A 576 5.65 9.72 -16.82
N THR A 577 4.37 9.39 -16.97
CA THR A 577 3.42 10.27 -17.64
C THR A 577 2.13 10.47 -16.84
N PHE A 578 1.51 11.63 -17.04
CA PHE A 578 0.19 11.99 -16.57
C PHE A 578 -0.66 12.47 -17.75
N ASN A 579 -1.88 11.95 -17.88
CA ASN A 579 -2.83 12.37 -18.92
C ASN A 579 -4.09 12.98 -18.27
N PRO A 580 -4.19 14.31 -18.16
CA PRO A 580 -5.33 14.95 -17.50
C PRO A 580 -6.67 14.72 -18.20
N GLY A 581 -6.69 14.46 -19.51
CA GLY A 581 -7.92 14.14 -20.24
C GLY A 581 -8.60 12.84 -19.76
N ARG A 582 -7.86 11.90 -19.17
CA ARG A 582 -8.44 10.71 -18.51
C ARG A 582 -9.25 11.13 -17.28
N LEU A 583 -8.85 12.16 -16.53
CA LEU A 583 -9.66 12.74 -15.45
C LEU A 583 -10.93 13.42 -15.98
N THR A 584 -10.86 14.10 -17.14
CA THR A 584 -12.04 14.64 -17.83
C THR A 584 -13.05 13.55 -18.14
N ARG A 585 -12.59 12.44 -18.73
CA ARG A 585 -13.43 11.29 -19.07
C ARG A 585 -14.13 10.69 -17.84
N LEU A 586 -13.39 10.48 -16.76
CA LEU A 586 -13.95 9.99 -15.51
C LEU A 586 -14.92 10.96 -14.85
N THR A 587 -14.59 12.26 -14.83
CA THR A 587 -15.45 13.32 -14.28
C THR A 587 -16.80 13.38 -15.01
N LYS A 588 -16.78 13.36 -16.36
CA LYS A 588 -18.01 13.31 -17.18
C LYS A 588 -18.83 12.06 -16.88
N PHE A 589 -18.17 10.91 -16.80
CA PHE A 589 -18.84 9.63 -16.53
C PHE A 589 -19.56 9.63 -15.17
N VAL A 590 -18.89 10.01 -14.08
CA VAL A 590 -19.52 9.98 -12.74
C VAL A 590 -20.61 11.06 -12.62
N ALA A 591 -20.46 12.22 -13.30
CA ALA A 591 -21.46 13.26 -13.35
C ALA A 591 -22.74 12.80 -14.06
N GLU A 592 -22.61 12.15 -15.20
CA GLU A 592 -23.73 11.57 -15.95
C GLU A 592 -24.43 10.48 -15.12
N ARG A 593 -23.67 9.56 -14.56
CA ARG A 593 -24.22 8.43 -13.78
C ARG A 593 -24.96 8.85 -12.52
N ILE A 594 -24.55 9.96 -11.87
CA ILE A 594 -25.26 10.49 -10.68
C ILE A 594 -26.41 11.45 -11.05
N ASP A 595 -26.72 11.59 -12.30
CA ASP A 595 -27.71 12.52 -12.84
C ASP A 595 -27.41 14.00 -12.46
N TYR A 596 -26.15 14.44 -12.61
CA TYR A 596 -25.77 15.84 -12.46
C TYR A 596 -26.00 16.59 -13.79
N PRO A 597 -26.53 17.83 -13.78
CA PRO A 597 -26.82 18.75 -12.67
C PRO A 597 -28.27 18.72 -12.17
N ARG A 598 -28.96 17.59 -12.21
CA ARG A 598 -30.35 17.50 -11.73
C ARG A 598 -30.53 18.15 -10.37
N LYS A 599 -31.51 19.03 -10.23
CA LYS A 599 -31.84 19.69 -8.96
C LYS A 599 -32.22 18.65 -7.89
N ARG A 600 -31.65 18.76 -6.70
CA ARG A 600 -31.93 17.92 -5.54
C ARG A 600 -32.95 18.59 -4.60
N PRO A 601 -33.65 17.83 -3.74
CA PRO A 601 -34.45 18.38 -2.65
C PRO A 601 -33.62 19.25 -1.71
N GLN A 602 -34.29 20.12 -0.97
CA GLN A 602 -33.65 20.93 0.07
C GLN A 602 -32.93 20.02 1.10
N GLY A 603 -31.72 20.37 1.49
CA GLY A 603 -30.89 19.58 2.39
C GLY A 603 -30.16 18.43 1.72
N SER A 604 -30.37 18.21 0.41
CA SER A 604 -29.63 17.21 -0.36
C SER A 604 -28.71 17.89 -1.37
N GLY A 605 -27.55 17.26 -1.63
CA GLY A 605 -26.54 17.82 -2.54
C GLY A 605 -25.66 16.73 -3.15
N VAL A 606 -25.03 17.07 -4.28
CA VAL A 606 -24.06 16.23 -4.98
C VAL A 606 -22.72 16.95 -5.06
N GLY A 607 -21.65 16.23 -4.73
CA GLY A 607 -20.26 16.70 -4.91
C GLY A 607 -19.47 15.73 -5.76
N ILE A 608 -18.57 16.29 -6.57
CA ILE A 608 -17.74 15.54 -7.52
C ILE A 608 -16.27 15.92 -7.32
N ALA A 609 -15.40 14.93 -7.43
CA ALA A 609 -13.96 15.11 -7.41
C ALA A 609 -13.27 14.01 -8.22
N ALA A 610 -12.09 14.34 -8.78
CA ALA A 610 -11.28 13.40 -9.53
C ALA A 610 -9.79 13.59 -9.22
N HIS A 611 -9.00 12.51 -9.18
CA HIS A 611 -7.58 12.59 -8.87
C HIS A 611 -6.77 11.49 -9.57
N PHE A 612 -5.53 11.82 -9.89
CA PHE A 612 -4.51 10.90 -10.37
C PHE A 612 -3.66 10.41 -9.19
N THR A 613 -3.41 9.11 -9.11
CA THR A 613 -2.68 8.50 -7.99
C THR A 613 -1.89 7.30 -8.48
N PHE A 614 -0.56 7.33 -8.38
CA PHE A 614 0.31 6.18 -8.66
C PHE A 614 0.05 5.49 -10.01
N GLY A 615 -0.13 6.29 -11.07
CA GLY A 615 -0.35 5.81 -12.43
C GLY A 615 -1.81 5.53 -12.80
N GLY A 616 -2.74 5.54 -11.83
CA GLY A 616 -4.16 5.33 -12.07
C GLY A 616 -4.99 6.59 -11.82
N TYR A 617 -6.21 6.61 -12.33
CA TYR A 617 -7.13 7.75 -12.28
C TYR A 617 -8.43 7.31 -11.62
N ALA A 618 -8.98 8.12 -10.73
CA ALA A 618 -10.27 7.85 -10.13
C ALA A 618 -11.12 9.11 -9.99
N ALA A 619 -12.43 8.95 -10.08
CA ALA A 619 -13.40 10.00 -9.82
C ALA A 619 -14.53 9.47 -8.95
N HIS A 620 -15.06 10.36 -8.10
CA HIS A 620 -16.22 10.10 -7.25
C HIS A 620 -17.29 11.16 -7.45
N ALA A 621 -18.53 10.72 -7.50
CA ALA A 621 -19.70 11.56 -7.32
C ALA A 621 -20.51 11.02 -6.13
N ILE A 622 -20.74 11.85 -5.14
CA ILE A 622 -21.40 11.49 -3.87
C ILE A 622 -22.64 12.34 -3.69
N GLU A 623 -23.79 11.69 -3.44
CA GLU A 623 -25.03 12.34 -3.08
C GLU A 623 -25.28 12.17 -1.58
N VAL A 624 -25.55 13.28 -0.89
CA VAL A 624 -25.83 13.31 0.55
C VAL A 624 -27.15 14.00 0.86
N THR A 625 -27.68 13.70 2.05
CA THR A 625 -28.74 14.45 2.71
C THR A 625 -28.25 14.88 4.09
N VAL A 626 -28.46 16.16 4.45
CA VAL A 626 -28.13 16.71 5.77
C VAL A 626 -29.40 17.23 6.39
N ASN A 627 -29.86 16.56 7.45
CA ASN A 627 -31.08 16.92 8.20
C ASN A 627 -30.72 17.22 9.65
N ASN A 628 -30.97 18.46 10.12
CA ASN A 628 -30.64 18.89 11.46
C ASN A 628 -29.22 18.52 11.92
N GLY A 629 -28.24 18.71 11.03
CA GLY A 629 -26.84 18.41 11.28
C GLY A 629 -26.46 16.91 11.20
N ASN A 630 -27.41 16.03 10.90
CA ASN A 630 -27.16 14.61 10.67
C ASN A 630 -26.91 14.35 9.18
N LEU A 631 -25.75 13.81 8.87
CA LEU A 631 -25.32 13.46 7.52
C LEU A 631 -25.75 12.03 7.17
N SER A 632 -26.38 11.87 6.01
CA SER A 632 -26.64 10.58 5.36
C SER A 632 -25.99 10.57 3.98
N ILE A 633 -25.27 9.51 3.65
CA ILE A 633 -24.70 9.29 2.32
C ILE A 633 -25.68 8.42 1.55
N GLU A 634 -26.35 8.98 0.56
CA GLU A 634 -27.44 8.33 -0.15
C GLU A 634 -26.92 7.44 -1.29
N ARG A 635 -26.02 7.99 -2.11
CA ARG A 635 -25.50 7.32 -3.30
C ARG A 635 -24.04 7.70 -3.56
N ILE A 636 -23.25 6.71 -3.93
CA ILE A 636 -21.89 6.90 -4.44
C ILE A 636 -21.77 6.29 -5.82
N VAL A 637 -21.26 7.06 -6.76
CA VAL A 637 -20.79 6.59 -8.06
C VAL A 637 -19.28 6.80 -8.08
N ALA A 638 -18.52 5.71 -8.11
CA ALA A 638 -17.07 5.72 -8.19
C ALA A 638 -16.62 5.11 -9.53
N ALA A 639 -15.68 5.74 -10.21
CA ALA A 639 -15.10 5.25 -11.43
C ALA A 639 -13.58 5.25 -11.36
N ILE A 640 -12.95 4.19 -11.92
CA ILE A 640 -11.51 4.02 -11.99
C ILE A 640 -11.07 3.73 -13.42
N ASP A 641 -9.94 4.32 -13.82
CA ASP A 641 -9.19 3.99 -15.01
C ASP A 641 -7.79 3.55 -14.57
N CYS A 642 -7.52 2.26 -14.68
CA CYS A 642 -6.27 1.61 -14.32
C CYS A 642 -5.57 0.97 -15.53
N GLY A 643 -5.86 1.44 -16.76
CA GLY A 643 -5.46 0.74 -17.96
C GLY A 643 -6.21 -0.59 -18.06
N TYR A 644 -5.49 -1.67 -18.37
CA TYR A 644 -6.10 -3.00 -18.46
C TYR A 644 -6.38 -3.59 -17.07
N ALA A 645 -7.64 -3.91 -16.78
CA ALA A 645 -8.04 -4.48 -15.49
C ALA A 645 -7.79 -6.01 -15.48
N VAL A 646 -6.70 -6.44 -14.86
CA VAL A 646 -6.30 -7.87 -14.80
C VAL A 646 -7.32 -8.73 -14.06
N HIS A 647 -7.76 -8.28 -12.89
CA HIS A 647 -8.73 -8.97 -12.03
C HIS A 647 -9.88 -8.01 -11.66
N PRO A 648 -10.91 -7.87 -12.49
CA PRO A 648 -11.96 -6.87 -12.32
C PRO A 648 -12.65 -6.88 -10.97
N ASN A 649 -12.94 -8.06 -10.38
CA ASN A 649 -13.56 -8.14 -9.04
C ASN A 649 -12.67 -7.51 -7.96
N ALA A 650 -11.34 -7.71 -8.02
CA ALA A 650 -10.42 -7.08 -7.08
C ALA A 650 -10.33 -5.57 -7.30
N VAL A 651 -10.38 -5.10 -8.55
CA VAL A 651 -10.40 -3.66 -8.87
C VAL A 651 -11.64 -3.00 -8.28
N GLU A 652 -12.83 -3.59 -8.48
CA GLU A 652 -14.09 -3.10 -7.90
C GLU A 652 -14.02 -3.08 -6.37
N ALA A 653 -13.51 -4.15 -5.74
CA ALA A 653 -13.36 -4.25 -4.29
C ALA A 653 -12.38 -3.21 -3.72
N GLN A 654 -11.26 -2.96 -4.41
CA GLN A 654 -10.29 -1.93 -4.00
C GLN A 654 -10.86 -0.51 -4.14
N LEU A 655 -11.64 -0.25 -5.20
CA LEU A 655 -12.32 1.03 -5.39
C LEU A 655 -13.35 1.27 -4.26
N GLN A 656 -14.18 0.28 -3.94
CA GLN A 656 -15.16 0.35 -2.84
C GLN A 656 -14.47 0.55 -1.49
N GLY A 657 -13.50 -0.30 -1.15
CA GLY A 657 -12.77 -0.24 0.11
C GLY A 657 -12.01 1.07 0.28
N GLY A 658 -11.34 1.55 -0.78
CA GLY A 658 -10.64 2.83 -0.78
C GLY A 658 -11.59 4.02 -0.57
N THR A 659 -12.76 4.00 -1.22
CA THR A 659 -13.78 5.03 -1.03
C THR A 659 -14.24 5.11 0.42
N ILE A 660 -14.53 3.97 1.05
CA ILE A 660 -14.97 3.93 2.45
C ILE A 660 -13.86 4.35 3.42
N ASP A 661 -12.61 3.98 3.16
CA ASP A 661 -11.46 4.47 3.93
C ASP A 661 -11.35 6.01 3.87
N GLY A 662 -11.45 6.60 2.68
CA GLY A 662 -11.40 8.04 2.51
C GLY A 662 -12.59 8.76 3.19
N ILE A 663 -13.79 8.20 3.11
CA ILE A 663 -14.96 8.67 3.84
C ILE A 663 -14.74 8.56 5.36
N SER A 664 -14.17 7.46 5.82
CA SER A 664 -13.84 7.25 7.24
C SER A 664 -12.91 8.34 7.78
N THR A 665 -11.85 8.68 6.99
CA THR A 665 -10.94 9.79 7.36
C THR A 665 -11.67 11.14 7.41
N ALA A 666 -12.60 11.36 6.50
CA ALA A 666 -13.37 12.60 6.48
C ALA A 666 -14.34 12.72 7.66
N LEU A 667 -14.95 11.62 8.10
CA LEU A 667 -15.99 11.64 9.12
C LEU A 667 -15.45 11.77 10.55
N GLY A 668 -14.41 10.96 10.94
CA GLY A 668 -14.10 10.83 12.35
C GLY A 668 -12.65 10.54 12.74
N LEU A 669 -11.77 10.21 11.80
CA LEU A 669 -10.43 9.75 12.15
C LEU A 669 -9.47 10.91 12.48
N GLU A 670 -9.03 10.94 13.72
CA GLU A 670 -8.06 11.91 14.21
C GLU A 670 -7.26 11.32 15.37
N ILE A 671 -5.95 11.49 15.32
CA ILE A 671 -5.04 11.25 16.44
C ILE A 671 -4.59 12.59 17.00
N THR A 672 -4.70 12.72 18.31
CA THR A 672 -4.30 13.92 19.06
C THR A 672 -3.22 13.61 20.09
N VAL A 673 -2.37 14.59 20.33
CA VAL A 673 -1.28 14.53 21.32
C VAL A 673 -1.58 15.52 22.43
N LYS A 674 -1.43 15.10 23.68
CA LYS A 674 -1.50 15.97 24.84
C LYS A 674 -0.38 15.62 25.82
N ASN A 675 0.45 16.60 26.17
CA ASN A 675 1.60 16.40 27.07
C ASN A 675 2.46 15.20 26.65
N GLY A 676 2.79 15.13 25.37
CA GLY A 676 3.60 14.07 24.78
C GLY A 676 2.95 12.69 24.72
N GLN A 677 1.65 12.57 24.89
CA GLN A 677 0.93 11.29 24.89
C GLN A 677 -0.17 11.27 23.81
N ILE A 678 -0.24 10.16 23.08
CA ILE A 678 -1.36 9.87 22.17
C ILE A 678 -2.63 9.66 23.01
N GLN A 679 -3.71 10.33 22.63
CA GLN A 679 -4.96 10.31 23.39
C GLN A 679 -5.87 9.16 22.98
N GLN A 680 -5.93 8.81 21.71
CA GLN A 680 -6.76 7.72 21.21
C GLN A 680 -6.12 6.36 21.50
N SER A 681 -6.94 5.36 21.71
CA SER A 681 -6.49 4.03 22.14
C SER A 681 -7.19 2.86 21.46
N ASN A 682 -8.47 2.99 21.10
CA ASN A 682 -9.23 1.90 20.52
C ASN A 682 -10.39 2.45 19.65
N PHE A 683 -11.24 1.58 19.11
CA PHE A 683 -12.32 1.94 18.18
C PHE A 683 -13.50 2.71 18.81
N ASP A 684 -13.54 2.87 20.12
CA ASP A 684 -14.48 3.74 20.83
C ASP A 684 -14.08 5.22 20.79
N ASP A 685 -12.78 5.51 20.78
CA ASP A 685 -12.23 6.87 20.70
C ASP A 685 -11.55 7.19 19.35
N TYR A 686 -11.41 6.17 18.48
CA TYR A 686 -10.96 6.27 17.10
C TYR A 686 -11.97 5.61 16.15
N PRO A 687 -13.09 6.30 15.83
CA PRO A 687 -14.26 5.70 15.21
C PRO A 687 -14.06 5.51 13.69
N LEU A 688 -13.85 4.27 13.25
CA LEU A 688 -13.95 3.89 11.84
C LEU A 688 -15.39 3.98 11.34
N ALA A 689 -15.58 4.21 10.03
CA ALA A 689 -16.90 4.13 9.40
C ALA A 689 -17.53 2.75 9.67
N ARG A 690 -18.79 2.75 10.05
CA ARG A 690 -19.56 1.53 10.35
C ARG A 690 -20.55 1.22 9.22
N ILE A 691 -21.12 0.04 9.22
CA ILE A 691 -22.11 -0.37 8.21
C ILE A 691 -23.30 0.62 8.13
N ALA A 692 -23.66 1.29 9.22
CA ALA A 692 -24.69 2.31 9.25
C ALA A 692 -24.32 3.60 8.49
N THR A 693 -23.04 3.84 8.22
CA THR A 693 -22.55 4.96 7.39
C THR A 693 -22.35 4.58 5.93
N TYR A 694 -22.54 3.29 5.60
CA TYR A 694 -22.44 2.83 4.22
C TYR A 694 -23.61 3.41 3.39
N PRO A 695 -23.36 3.89 2.17
CA PRO A 695 -24.42 4.45 1.33
C PRO A 695 -25.48 3.42 0.99
N SER A 696 -26.72 3.87 0.83
CA SER A 696 -27.82 2.99 0.39
C SER A 696 -27.56 2.39 -1.00
N ARG A 697 -26.80 3.09 -1.83
CA ARG A 697 -26.38 2.65 -3.17
C ARG A 697 -24.92 3.01 -3.45
N PHE A 698 -24.11 1.99 -3.76
CA PHE A 698 -22.71 2.14 -4.23
C PHE A 698 -22.57 1.54 -5.62
N GLU A 699 -22.03 2.31 -6.55
CA GLU A 699 -21.74 1.88 -7.92
C GLU A 699 -20.23 2.03 -8.16
N ALA A 700 -19.54 0.90 -8.41
CA ALA A 700 -18.14 0.87 -8.82
C ALA A 700 -18.05 0.58 -10.32
N HIS A 701 -17.30 1.40 -11.05
CA HIS A 701 -17.15 1.28 -12.49
C HIS A 701 -15.68 1.27 -12.89
N ILE A 702 -15.31 0.34 -13.75
CA ILE A 702 -13.99 0.29 -14.38
C ILE A 702 -14.17 0.84 -15.81
N LEU A 703 -13.47 1.93 -16.12
CA LEU A 703 -13.43 2.50 -17.46
C LEU A 703 -12.14 2.02 -18.14
N PRO A 704 -12.22 1.08 -19.06
CA PRO A 704 -11.03 0.51 -19.70
C PRO A 704 -10.28 1.57 -20.51
N TYR A 705 -8.96 1.44 -20.55
CA TYR A 705 -8.06 2.23 -21.36
C TYR A 705 -7.00 1.32 -21.97
N ASP A 706 -6.59 1.59 -23.21
CA ASP A 706 -5.65 0.75 -23.95
C ASP A 706 -4.20 1.04 -23.55
N GLU A 707 -3.89 0.75 -22.30
CA GLU A 707 -2.54 0.83 -21.71
C GLU A 707 -2.31 -0.36 -20.78
N ASN A 708 -1.04 -0.60 -20.47
CA ASN A 708 -0.67 -1.61 -19.47
C ASN A 708 -1.36 -1.33 -18.14
N PRO A 709 -1.65 -2.37 -17.34
CA PRO A 709 -2.30 -2.20 -16.05
C PRO A 709 -1.46 -1.36 -15.10
N THR A 710 -2.13 -0.49 -14.36
CA THR A 710 -1.57 0.17 -13.17
C THR A 710 -2.03 -0.55 -11.91
N GLY A 711 -1.44 -0.24 -10.76
CA GLY A 711 -1.97 -0.70 -9.48
C GLY A 711 -3.28 0.00 -9.14
N VAL A 712 -4.08 -0.60 -8.26
CA VAL A 712 -5.42 -0.10 -7.91
C VAL A 712 -5.64 0.04 -6.40
N GLY A 713 -4.65 -0.32 -5.58
CA GLY A 713 -4.79 -0.40 -4.13
C GLY A 713 -5.13 0.94 -3.44
N GLU A 714 -4.83 2.06 -4.08
CA GLU A 714 -4.83 3.39 -3.45
C GLU A 714 -5.74 4.41 -4.14
N MET A 715 -6.10 4.23 -5.42
CA MET A 715 -6.79 5.20 -6.27
C MET A 715 -8.18 5.59 -5.76
N GLY A 716 -8.87 4.69 -5.06
CA GLY A 716 -10.23 4.92 -4.55
C GLY A 716 -10.32 5.89 -3.38
N ILE A 717 -9.20 6.32 -2.78
CA ILE A 717 -9.21 7.17 -1.58
C ILE A 717 -9.23 8.67 -1.90
N PRO A 718 -8.29 9.20 -2.70
CA PRO A 718 -8.02 10.64 -2.73
C PRO A 718 -9.24 11.49 -3.09
N SER A 719 -10.02 11.09 -4.08
CA SER A 719 -11.18 11.86 -4.55
C SER A 719 -12.46 11.66 -3.72
N SER A 720 -12.49 10.73 -2.75
CA SER A 720 -13.70 10.45 -1.97
C SER A 720 -14.03 11.52 -0.91
N ALA A 721 -13.04 11.95 -0.12
CA ALA A 721 -13.22 12.98 0.90
C ALA A 721 -13.66 14.35 0.31
N PRO A 722 -13.01 14.87 -0.75
CA PRO A 722 -13.46 16.12 -1.36
C PRO A 722 -14.82 16.00 -2.05
N ALA A 723 -15.16 14.86 -2.67
CA ALA A 723 -16.50 14.64 -3.22
C ALA A 723 -17.57 14.72 -2.12
N LEU A 724 -17.31 14.10 -0.95
CA LEU A 724 -18.20 14.18 0.22
C LEU A 724 -18.35 15.60 0.74
N THR A 725 -17.26 16.32 0.94
CA THR A 725 -17.32 17.69 1.51
C THR A 725 -17.93 18.71 0.52
N ASN A 726 -17.75 18.53 -0.77
CA ASN A 726 -18.42 19.32 -1.81
C ASN A 726 -19.94 19.00 -1.84
N ALA A 727 -20.34 17.73 -1.65
CA ALA A 727 -21.75 17.36 -1.54
C ALA A 727 -22.43 17.98 -0.30
N ILE A 728 -21.73 18.04 0.83
CA ILE A 728 -22.18 18.72 2.04
C ILE A 728 -22.39 20.21 1.77
N PHE A 729 -21.45 20.86 1.09
CA PHE A 729 -21.62 22.26 0.71
C PHE A 729 -22.84 22.46 -0.21
N ALA A 730 -22.98 21.63 -1.23
CA ALA A 730 -24.14 21.71 -2.12
C ALA A 730 -25.48 21.50 -1.40
N ALA A 731 -25.51 20.69 -0.32
CA ALA A 731 -26.70 20.43 0.49
C ALA A 731 -27.01 21.54 1.49
N THR A 732 -25.99 22.23 2.04
CA THR A 732 -26.14 23.08 3.24
C THR A 732 -25.61 24.49 3.09
N GLY A 733 -24.79 24.78 2.06
CA GLY A 733 -24.02 26.02 1.95
C GLY A 733 -22.81 26.09 2.91
N LYS A 734 -22.53 25.05 3.70
CA LYS A 734 -21.47 25.04 4.70
C LYS A 734 -20.20 24.36 4.16
N ARG A 735 -19.09 25.08 4.08
CA ARG A 735 -17.79 24.53 3.66
C ARG A 735 -17.09 23.80 4.80
N ILE A 736 -16.63 22.60 4.53
CA ILE A 736 -15.79 21.81 5.41
C ILE A 736 -14.34 21.99 4.97
N ARG A 737 -13.53 22.70 5.76
CA ARG A 737 -12.12 22.96 5.50
C ARG A 737 -11.19 22.31 6.53
N ARG A 738 -11.74 21.72 7.57
CA ARG A 738 -11.02 20.95 8.58
C ARG A 738 -11.56 19.54 8.63
N LEU A 739 -10.70 18.54 8.52
CA LEU A 739 -11.05 17.15 8.79
C LEU A 739 -10.61 16.77 10.23
N PRO A 740 -11.30 15.83 10.85
CA PRO A 740 -12.56 15.22 10.41
C PRO A 740 -13.78 16.15 10.60
N ILE A 741 -14.88 15.81 9.93
CA ILE A 741 -16.14 16.58 9.97
C ILE A 741 -16.73 16.62 11.38
N LYS A 742 -16.79 15.46 12.08
CA LYS A 742 -17.34 15.35 13.45
C LYS A 742 -18.66 16.16 13.61
N ASP A 743 -18.71 17.06 14.59
CA ASP A 743 -19.87 17.86 14.93
C ASP A 743 -20.00 19.18 14.14
N GLN A 744 -19.15 19.43 13.16
CA GLN A 744 -19.17 20.69 12.40
C GLN A 744 -20.51 20.96 11.71
N LEU A 745 -21.32 19.95 11.42
CA LEU A 745 -22.65 20.10 10.81
C LEU A 745 -23.74 20.45 11.82
N LYS A 746 -23.52 20.25 13.12
CA LYS A 746 -24.47 20.56 14.18
C LYS A 746 -24.38 22.01 14.68
N ALA A 747 -23.32 22.72 14.31
CA ALA A 747 -23.02 24.07 14.76
C ALA A 747 -23.64 25.16 13.85
#